data_9958610a7a0aed284b51f3a02be698ba
#
_entry.id   9958610a7a0aed284b51f3a02be698ba
#
_cell.length_a   1.000
_cell.length_b   1.000
_cell.length_c   1.000
_cell.angle_alpha   90.00
_cell.angle_beta   90.00
_cell.angle_gamma   90.00
#
_symmetry.space_group_name_H-M   'P 1'
#
loop_
_entity.id
_entity.type
_entity.pdbx_description
1 polymer ?
#
loop_
_entity_poly.entity_id
_entity_poly.type
_entity_poly.pdbx_seq_one_letter_code
_entity_poly.pdbx_strand_id
1 'polypeptide(L)'
;HFKEVRYNLFFSIPESREEAVTGKADITLAIRERLPVIIDFRGESEQVASVLLNGRKVPYTVKDEHIVIDTREAADGENRVTVEFTANDQSLNRRDEFLYTLLVPDRARTLFPCFDQPDMKSLFTLSLEVPSSWQAVTNGAVEQVDSTSVARRKRISFRETEPLSTYLFSFVAGKLTRETYSRDGRNISIYHRETDPKKVAQCSDIASEVFDALEWQEEYTQIPYPFAKYDLIILPGFQFGGMEHTGATLYTDGRMFLNENPTLNERLARSSLIAHETSHMWFGDFVTMEWFNDVWTKEVFANYYASQIIEPLFPEVNHSLNFMLDYIPAAYSEDRTAGANPVKQQLENMRDAGLMYGNIIYDKSPVILEMLIKKMGKESFQKGIREYLKTYAYGNATWEGLIGILDKYTNDDLAAWSRVWVNEKGMPEICGVISEDGKSLQVSQKDPLGRGLLWEQDLSFLVVYPDGGTEDVQVSFGKEQASCLKELKRQASEGCFVMPNADGKGYGFFRLLEKDAKACLGNLPACKDEVLRGSLLITLYENLLNRTIPAELYMEAMLDYLPTENNSLLFSAALGYIGNCQRFYLADPEKLELVLWRIVTMAEQSQQRLQAFRQYRSIARSPEAVGKLYALWKDQKAPAGCSLSENDYISLSYDLAIQMPDKADEIVATQ
;
A
#
# COMPACT_ATOMS: atom_id res chain seq x y z
N HIS A 1 -9.75 3.57 32.98
CA HIS A 1 -9.20 2.78 31.89
C HIS A 1 -8.49 1.56 32.44
N PHE A 2 -8.64 0.43 31.73
CA PHE A 2 -8.01 -0.82 32.09
C PHE A 2 -6.54 -0.81 31.66
N LYS A 3 -5.66 -1.37 32.48
CA LYS A 3 -4.25 -1.58 32.15
C LYS A 3 -3.95 -3.07 32.24
N GLU A 4 -2.93 -3.51 31.51
CA GLU A 4 -2.42 -4.88 31.54
C GLU A 4 -3.49 -5.93 31.18
N VAL A 5 -4.23 -5.67 30.06
CA VAL A 5 -5.22 -6.61 29.57
C VAL A 5 -4.52 -7.82 28.94
N ARG A 6 -5.00 -9.03 29.32
CA ARG A 6 -4.56 -10.30 28.75
C ARG A 6 -5.75 -11.09 28.25
N TYR A 7 -5.63 -11.66 27.07
CA TYR A 7 -6.63 -12.54 26.48
C TYR A 7 -6.12 -13.99 26.47
N ASN A 8 -6.91 -14.91 27.00
CA ASN A 8 -6.75 -16.33 26.73
C ASN A 8 -7.97 -16.78 25.93
N LEU A 9 -7.75 -16.99 24.62
CA LEU A 9 -8.80 -17.29 23.66
C LEU A 9 -8.79 -18.76 23.29
N PHE A 10 -9.98 -19.33 23.19
CA PHE A 10 -10.22 -20.66 22.65
C PHE A 10 -11.27 -20.58 21.54
N PHE A 11 -11.03 -21.26 20.42
CA PHE A 11 -12.01 -21.46 19.37
C PHE A 11 -12.11 -22.93 18.99
N SER A 12 -13.34 -23.44 18.87
CA SER A 12 -13.64 -24.71 18.26
C SER A 12 -14.11 -24.51 16.83
N ILE A 13 -13.27 -24.93 15.87
CA ILE A 13 -13.45 -24.72 14.44
C ILE A 13 -13.92 -26.03 13.81
N PRO A 14 -15.18 -26.12 13.37
CA PRO A 14 -15.70 -27.33 12.69
C PRO A 14 -15.10 -27.48 11.28
N GLU A 15 -15.14 -28.67 10.72
CA GLU A 15 -14.71 -28.96 9.36
C GLU A 15 -15.65 -28.32 8.32
N SER A 16 -16.96 -28.39 8.58
CA SER A 16 -17.97 -27.78 7.73
C SER A 16 -18.05 -26.27 7.98
N ARG A 17 -18.00 -25.47 6.92
CA ARG A 17 -18.18 -24.02 7.02
C ARG A 17 -19.60 -23.61 7.41
N GLU A 18 -20.58 -24.49 7.28
CA GLU A 18 -21.98 -24.24 7.63
C GLU A 18 -22.22 -24.37 9.15
N GLU A 19 -21.30 -25.03 9.87
CA GLU A 19 -21.38 -25.14 11.32
C GLU A 19 -20.76 -23.94 12.01
N ALA A 20 -21.37 -23.47 13.10
CA ALA A 20 -20.90 -22.29 13.83
C ALA A 20 -19.54 -22.53 14.51
N VAL A 21 -18.69 -21.52 14.51
CA VAL A 21 -17.47 -21.49 15.32
C VAL A 21 -17.84 -21.00 16.72
N THR A 22 -17.54 -21.78 17.73
CA THR A 22 -17.75 -21.40 19.13
C THR A 22 -16.44 -20.98 19.77
N GLY A 23 -16.51 -20.04 20.70
CA GLY A 23 -15.34 -19.49 21.36
C GLY A 23 -15.53 -19.26 22.85
N LYS A 24 -14.39 -19.15 23.52
CA LYS A 24 -14.30 -18.71 24.91
C LYS A 24 -13.19 -17.67 25.02
N ALA A 25 -13.49 -16.55 25.64
CA ALA A 25 -12.54 -15.50 25.97
C ALA A 25 -12.42 -15.40 27.49
N ASP A 26 -11.24 -15.69 28.03
CA ASP A 26 -10.87 -15.33 29.40
C ASP A 26 -10.06 -14.04 29.33
N ILE A 27 -10.64 -12.92 29.80
CA ILE A 27 -10.06 -11.59 29.75
C ILE A 27 -9.60 -11.21 31.15
N THR A 28 -8.30 -11.09 31.38
CA THR A 28 -7.74 -10.65 32.65
C THR A 28 -7.46 -9.15 32.55
N LEU A 29 -7.93 -8.38 33.54
CA LEU A 29 -7.80 -6.92 33.57
C LEU A 29 -7.78 -6.41 35.03
N ALA A 30 -7.11 -5.29 35.25
CA ALA A 30 -7.09 -4.61 36.54
C ALA A 30 -8.27 -3.64 36.66
N ILE A 31 -9.17 -3.86 37.61
CA ILE A 31 -10.28 -2.94 37.92
C ILE A 31 -9.87 -2.08 39.13
N ARG A 32 -9.88 -0.76 38.94
CA ARG A 32 -9.56 0.22 39.99
C ARG A 32 -10.79 0.95 40.51
N GLU A 33 -11.81 1.05 39.67
CA GLU A 33 -13.07 1.72 39.99
C GLU A 33 -14.22 0.75 39.67
N ARG A 34 -15.22 0.70 40.55
CA ARG A 34 -16.38 -0.23 40.38
C ARG A 34 -17.40 0.32 39.40
N LEU A 35 -16.92 0.74 38.24
CA LEU A 35 -17.76 1.10 37.10
C LEU A 35 -18.04 -0.16 36.26
N PRO A 36 -19.17 -0.24 35.55
CA PRO A 36 -19.44 -1.35 34.64
C PRO A 36 -18.28 -1.56 33.65
N VAL A 37 -17.89 -2.81 33.44
CA VAL A 37 -16.95 -3.16 32.38
C VAL A 37 -17.71 -3.23 31.08
N ILE A 38 -17.28 -2.48 30.09
CA ILE A 38 -17.87 -2.44 28.75
C ILE A 38 -16.87 -3.09 27.81
N ILE A 39 -17.26 -4.22 27.23
CA ILE A 39 -16.45 -4.99 26.28
C ILE A 39 -17.11 -4.90 24.91
N ASP A 40 -16.34 -4.56 23.87
CA ASP A 40 -16.83 -4.49 22.51
C ASP A 40 -17.14 -5.91 22.01
N PHE A 41 -18.34 -6.12 21.48
CA PHE A 41 -18.75 -7.37 20.82
C PHE A 41 -19.92 -7.12 19.88
N ARG A 42 -19.68 -7.25 18.59
CA ARG A 42 -20.67 -7.04 17.54
C ARG A 42 -21.43 -8.35 17.26
N GLY A 43 -22.11 -8.86 18.28
CA GLY A 43 -22.97 -10.04 18.23
C GLY A 43 -24.31 -9.78 18.91
N GLU A 44 -25.28 -10.64 18.61
CA GLU A 44 -26.60 -10.61 19.25
C GLU A 44 -26.53 -11.29 20.64
N SER A 45 -27.54 -11.01 21.49
CA SER A 45 -27.61 -11.60 22.84
C SER A 45 -27.54 -13.13 22.85
N GLU A 46 -28.10 -13.76 21.83
CA GLU A 46 -28.14 -15.23 21.67
C GLU A 46 -26.77 -15.83 21.38
N GLN A 47 -25.83 -15.01 20.89
CA GLN A 47 -24.44 -15.39 20.63
C GLN A 47 -23.58 -15.38 21.90
N VAL A 48 -24.07 -14.79 23.01
CA VAL A 48 -23.39 -14.77 24.31
C VAL A 48 -24.02 -15.86 25.21
N ALA A 49 -23.35 -16.99 25.29
CA ALA A 49 -23.87 -18.13 26.06
C ALA A 49 -23.73 -17.93 27.56
N SER A 50 -22.64 -17.35 28.03
CA SER A 50 -22.44 -17.08 29.47
C SER A 50 -21.41 -15.96 29.69
N VAL A 51 -21.58 -15.22 30.80
CA VAL A 51 -20.61 -14.25 31.31
C VAL A 51 -20.35 -14.52 32.79
N LEU A 52 -19.06 -14.67 33.14
CA LEU A 52 -18.61 -14.87 34.50
C LEU A 52 -17.60 -13.75 34.88
N LEU A 53 -17.68 -13.30 36.13
CA LEU A 53 -16.65 -12.48 36.76
C LEU A 53 -16.01 -13.27 37.90
N ASN A 54 -14.71 -13.51 37.83
CA ASN A 54 -13.97 -14.36 38.79
C ASN A 54 -14.60 -15.73 39.03
N GLY A 55 -15.11 -16.35 37.95
CA GLY A 55 -15.77 -17.66 38.01
C GLY A 55 -17.22 -17.67 38.48
N ARG A 56 -17.81 -16.51 38.80
CA ARG A 56 -19.22 -16.38 39.23
C ARG A 56 -20.07 -15.75 38.16
N LYS A 57 -21.30 -16.22 37.99
CA LYS A 57 -22.26 -15.57 37.06
C LYS A 57 -22.58 -14.17 37.56
N VAL A 58 -22.56 -13.22 36.68
CA VAL A 58 -22.88 -11.82 36.95
C VAL A 58 -23.96 -11.29 36.00
N PRO A 59 -24.76 -10.32 36.41
CA PRO A 59 -25.68 -9.62 35.50
C PRO A 59 -24.89 -8.93 34.37
N TYR A 60 -25.38 -9.07 33.14
CA TYR A 60 -24.87 -8.37 31.98
C TYR A 60 -25.98 -8.00 31.00
N THR A 61 -25.73 -7.12 30.09
CA THR A 61 -26.58 -6.77 28.96
C THR A 61 -25.75 -6.71 27.68
N VAL A 62 -26.33 -7.18 26.58
CA VAL A 62 -25.74 -7.03 25.24
C VAL A 62 -26.53 -5.94 24.55
N LYS A 63 -25.88 -4.82 24.21
CA LYS A 63 -26.50 -3.66 23.60
C LYS A 63 -25.50 -2.80 22.86
N ASP A 64 -25.91 -2.27 21.72
CA ASP A 64 -25.13 -1.30 20.94
C ASP A 64 -23.67 -1.77 20.65
N GLU A 65 -23.54 -3.05 20.24
CA GLU A 65 -22.24 -3.71 19.99
C GLU A 65 -21.34 -3.88 21.24
N HIS A 66 -21.94 -3.87 22.45
CA HIS A 66 -21.19 -4.04 23.71
C HIS A 66 -21.83 -5.05 24.64
N ILE A 67 -20.97 -5.73 25.39
CA ILE A 67 -21.34 -6.50 26.58
C ILE A 67 -21.05 -5.62 27.79
N VAL A 68 -22.09 -5.17 28.47
CA VAL A 68 -21.99 -4.34 29.69
C VAL A 68 -22.13 -5.22 30.91
N ILE A 69 -21.10 -5.30 31.74
CA ILE A 69 -20.96 -6.24 32.87
C ILE A 69 -21.02 -5.48 34.18
N ASP A 70 -21.83 -5.96 35.10
CA ASP A 70 -21.92 -5.45 36.47
C ASP A 70 -20.67 -5.84 37.28
N THR A 71 -20.00 -4.87 37.86
CA THR A 71 -18.74 -5.06 38.60
C THR A 71 -18.87 -4.86 40.09
N ARG A 72 -20.09 -4.84 40.66
CA ARG A 72 -20.29 -4.65 42.10
C ARG A 72 -19.55 -5.70 42.94
N GLU A 73 -19.37 -6.92 42.41
CA GLU A 73 -18.65 -8.02 43.04
C GLU A 73 -17.19 -8.15 42.54
N ALA A 74 -16.66 -7.17 41.80
CA ALA A 74 -15.27 -7.18 41.37
C ALA A 74 -14.33 -7.08 42.58
N ALA A 75 -13.19 -7.75 42.50
CA ALA A 75 -12.07 -7.52 43.42
C ALA A 75 -11.34 -6.22 43.09
N ASP A 76 -10.71 -5.61 44.07
CA ASP A 76 -9.76 -4.50 43.82
C ASP A 76 -8.50 -5.10 43.18
N GLY A 77 -8.11 -4.59 42.01
CA GLY A 77 -6.96 -5.08 41.24
C GLY A 77 -7.35 -6.08 40.14
N GLU A 78 -6.63 -7.18 40.03
CA GLU A 78 -6.81 -8.16 38.95
C GLU A 78 -8.15 -8.89 39.03
N ASN A 79 -8.86 -8.92 37.92
CA ASN A 79 -10.10 -9.65 37.74
C ASN A 79 -10.06 -10.44 36.44
N ARG A 80 -10.87 -11.51 36.36
CA ARG A 80 -11.07 -12.33 35.16
C ARG A 80 -12.53 -12.29 34.72
N VAL A 81 -12.75 -11.77 33.51
CA VAL A 81 -14.04 -11.89 32.83
C VAL A 81 -13.95 -13.07 31.87
N THR A 82 -14.87 -14.03 32.01
CA THR A 82 -14.99 -15.15 31.08
C THR A 82 -16.27 -15.00 30.27
N VAL A 83 -16.15 -15.00 28.94
CA VAL A 83 -17.28 -14.97 28.01
C VAL A 83 -17.24 -16.21 27.12
N GLU A 84 -18.34 -16.99 27.13
CA GLU A 84 -18.56 -18.06 26.14
C GLU A 84 -19.49 -17.50 25.05
N PHE A 85 -19.10 -17.68 23.79
CA PHE A 85 -19.78 -17.03 22.67
C PHE A 85 -19.77 -17.89 21.40
N THR A 86 -20.63 -17.54 20.47
CA THR A 86 -20.58 -17.97 19.07
C THR A 86 -19.98 -16.85 18.25
N ALA A 87 -18.91 -17.16 17.51
CA ALA A 87 -18.23 -16.19 16.66
C ALA A 87 -19.09 -15.80 15.47
N ASN A 88 -18.90 -14.56 15.00
CA ASN A 88 -19.52 -14.05 13.79
C ASN A 88 -18.58 -14.26 12.59
N ASP A 89 -19.13 -14.52 11.42
CA ASP A 89 -18.34 -14.77 10.19
C ASP A 89 -17.91 -13.49 9.45
N GLN A 90 -18.20 -12.29 9.96
CA GLN A 90 -17.89 -11.02 9.28
C GLN A 90 -16.37 -10.82 9.06
N SER A 91 -15.54 -11.30 9.97
CA SER A 91 -14.07 -11.18 9.89
C SER A 91 -13.38 -12.54 9.86
N LEU A 92 -14.15 -13.60 9.85
CA LEU A 92 -13.68 -14.98 9.73
C LEU A 92 -13.98 -15.46 8.31
N ASN A 93 -12.97 -15.38 7.45
CA ASN A 93 -13.10 -15.72 6.03
C ASN A 93 -13.01 -17.25 5.86
N ARG A 94 -14.14 -17.91 5.76
CA ARG A 94 -14.26 -19.37 5.71
C ARG A 94 -14.36 -19.89 4.29
N ARG A 95 -13.54 -20.89 3.97
CA ARG A 95 -13.57 -21.68 2.75
C ARG A 95 -13.73 -23.16 3.14
N ASP A 96 -13.91 -24.05 2.17
CA ASP A 96 -14.15 -25.47 2.48
C ASP A 96 -12.96 -26.16 3.17
N GLU A 97 -11.73 -25.74 2.85
CA GLU A 97 -10.52 -26.41 3.35
C GLU A 97 -9.60 -25.52 4.18
N PHE A 98 -9.96 -24.25 4.36
CA PHE A 98 -9.21 -23.32 5.19
C PHE A 98 -10.06 -22.12 5.60
N LEU A 99 -9.58 -21.42 6.61
CA LEU A 99 -10.13 -20.14 7.04
C LEU A 99 -9.00 -19.22 7.51
N TYR A 100 -9.28 -17.93 7.53
CA TYR A 100 -8.40 -16.94 8.11
C TYR A 100 -9.19 -15.79 8.72
N THR A 101 -8.60 -15.16 9.74
CA THR A 101 -9.12 -13.93 10.32
C THR A 101 -8.57 -12.71 9.60
N LEU A 102 -9.40 -11.65 9.50
CA LEU A 102 -8.98 -10.33 8.99
C LEU A 102 -9.69 -9.25 9.81
N LEU A 103 -9.00 -8.76 10.85
CA LEU A 103 -9.59 -7.94 11.89
C LEU A 103 -9.36 -6.43 11.70
N VAL A 104 -8.52 -6.05 10.76
CA VAL A 104 -8.26 -4.64 10.41
C VAL A 104 -9.50 -4.01 9.75
N PRO A 105 -9.86 -2.74 10.04
CA PRO A 105 -9.22 -1.90 11.06
C PRO A 105 -9.81 -2.05 12.47
N ASP A 106 -11.10 -2.44 12.61
CA ASP A 106 -11.89 -2.39 13.85
C ASP A 106 -12.83 -3.60 14.00
N ARG A 107 -12.39 -4.77 13.50
CA ARG A 107 -13.25 -5.95 13.33
C ARG A 107 -13.00 -7.05 14.34
N ALA A 108 -12.08 -6.90 15.31
CA ALA A 108 -11.87 -7.94 16.31
C ALA A 108 -13.13 -8.19 17.14
N ARG A 109 -13.88 -7.14 17.46
CA ARG A 109 -15.19 -7.22 18.13
C ARG A 109 -16.27 -8.00 17.37
N THR A 110 -16.08 -8.24 16.06
CA THR A 110 -16.99 -9.11 15.30
C THR A 110 -16.66 -10.58 15.46
N LEU A 111 -15.45 -10.90 15.91
CA LEU A 111 -14.98 -12.28 16.09
C LEU A 111 -15.07 -12.74 17.53
N PHE A 112 -14.61 -11.92 18.48
CA PHE A 112 -14.60 -12.23 19.92
C PHE A 112 -14.77 -10.99 20.78
N PRO A 113 -15.25 -11.11 22.03
CA PRO A 113 -15.33 -10.00 22.98
C PRO A 113 -13.95 -9.45 23.31
N CYS A 114 -13.75 -8.13 23.12
CA CYS A 114 -12.45 -7.47 23.31
C CYS A 114 -12.59 -5.98 23.60
N PHE A 115 -11.49 -5.29 23.83
CA PHE A 115 -11.36 -3.85 23.75
C PHE A 115 -10.69 -3.52 22.41
N ASP A 116 -11.49 -3.07 21.44
CA ASP A 116 -11.07 -3.01 20.02
C ASP A 116 -10.39 -1.70 19.64
N GLN A 117 -9.98 -0.90 20.63
CA GLN A 117 -9.24 0.33 20.43
C GLN A 117 -7.75 0.03 20.20
N PRO A 118 -7.07 0.70 19.23
CA PRO A 118 -5.68 0.39 18.86
C PRO A 118 -4.68 0.68 19.99
N ASP A 119 -5.01 1.57 20.93
CA ASP A 119 -4.19 1.91 22.09
C ASP A 119 -4.34 0.92 23.28
N MET A 120 -5.23 -0.06 23.15
CA MET A 120 -5.44 -1.12 24.13
C MET A 120 -4.59 -2.37 23.83
N LYS A 121 -3.27 -2.17 23.63
CA LYS A 121 -2.35 -3.29 23.39
C LYS A 121 -2.41 -4.31 24.51
N SER A 122 -2.48 -5.57 24.15
CA SER A 122 -2.73 -6.69 25.05
C SER A 122 -1.88 -7.89 24.69
N LEU A 123 -1.72 -8.81 25.64
CA LEU A 123 -1.09 -10.12 25.43
C LEU A 123 -2.14 -11.15 25.06
N PHE A 124 -1.85 -12.00 24.08
CA PHE A 124 -2.78 -13.02 23.61
C PHE A 124 -2.20 -14.42 23.75
N THR A 125 -2.95 -15.30 24.36
CA THR A 125 -2.74 -16.75 24.30
C THR A 125 -3.91 -17.36 23.54
N LEU A 126 -3.64 -18.27 22.61
CA LEU A 126 -4.65 -18.90 21.78
C LEU A 126 -4.59 -20.43 21.88
N SER A 127 -5.75 -21.07 21.89
CA SER A 127 -5.90 -22.49 21.65
C SER A 127 -6.98 -22.72 20.60
N LEU A 128 -6.67 -23.53 19.59
CA LEU A 128 -7.60 -23.89 18.52
C LEU A 128 -7.90 -25.39 18.55
N GLU A 129 -9.16 -25.74 18.53
CA GLU A 129 -9.59 -27.11 18.28
C GLU A 129 -10.03 -27.20 16.80
N VAL A 130 -9.28 -28.00 16.01
CA VAL A 130 -9.42 -28.07 14.55
C VAL A 130 -9.51 -29.53 14.09
N PRO A 131 -9.96 -29.83 12.85
CA PRO A 131 -9.81 -31.13 12.24
C PRO A 131 -8.36 -31.64 12.31
N SER A 132 -8.15 -32.92 12.56
CA SER A 132 -6.80 -33.48 12.78
C SER A 132 -5.86 -33.34 11.56
N SER A 133 -6.44 -33.25 10.36
CA SER A 133 -5.69 -33.04 9.10
C SER A 133 -5.28 -31.56 8.85
N TRP A 134 -5.84 -30.61 9.60
CA TRP A 134 -5.55 -29.20 9.42
C TRP A 134 -4.30 -28.75 10.16
N GLN A 135 -3.60 -27.78 9.62
CA GLN A 135 -2.58 -27.01 10.33
C GLN A 135 -3.19 -25.69 10.81
N ALA A 136 -2.56 -25.06 11.80
CA ALA A 136 -2.94 -23.74 12.24
C ALA A 136 -1.70 -22.89 12.54
N VAL A 137 -1.81 -21.61 12.23
CA VAL A 137 -0.78 -20.59 12.43
C VAL A 137 -1.43 -19.36 13.05
N THR A 138 -0.77 -18.77 14.04
CA THR A 138 -1.18 -17.52 14.70
C THR A 138 0.05 -16.69 15.02
N ASN A 139 -0.11 -15.53 15.66
CA ASN A 139 0.97 -14.67 16.12
C ASN A 139 2.01 -15.39 16.99
N GLY A 140 1.54 -16.20 17.96
CA GLY A 140 2.39 -17.00 18.85
C GLY A 140 2.91 -18.30 18.20
N ALA A 141 4.04 -18.80 18.68
CA ALA A 141 4.57 -20.09 18.26
C ALA A 141 3.73 -21.25 18.83
N VAL A 142 3.67 -22.38 18.11
CA VAL A 142 3.04 -23.60 18.63
C VAL A 142 3.76 -24.04 19.91
N GLU A 143 3.02 -24.24 20.98
CA GLU A 143 3.52 -24.74 22.25
C GLU A 143 3.22 -26.24 22.39
N GLN A 144 1.98 -26.66 22.12
CA GLN A 144 1.53 -28.04 22.31
C GLN A 144 0.46 -28.44 21.29
N VAL A 145 0.47 -29.71 20.92
CA VAL A 145 -0.55 -30.31 20.06
C VAL A 145 -1.07 -31.58 20.76
N ASP A 146 -2.33 -31.58 21.10
CA ASP A 146 -3.00 -32.68 21.82
C ASP A 146 -4.12 -33.29 20.99
N SER A 147 -4.32 -34.62 21.16
CA SER A 147 -5.54 -35.28 20.71
C SER A 147 -6.72 -34.87 21.58
N THR A 148 -7.87 -34.64 20.97
CA THR A 148 -9.10 -34.36 21.74
C THR A 148 -9.91 -35.63 21.99
N SER A 149 -10.87 -35.56 22.91
CA SER A 149 -11.84 -36.66 23.15
C SER A 149 -12.79 -36.85 21.94
N VAL A 150 -12.90 -35.85 21.07
CA VAL A 150 -13.69 -35.92 19.84
C VAL A 150 -12.84 -36.54 18.72
N ALA A 151 -13.34 -37.61 18.13
CA ALA A 151 -12.65 -38.31 17.05
C ALA A 151 -12.34 -37.39 15.88
N ARG A 152 -11.14 -37.53 15.29
CA ARG A 152 -10.64 -36.73 14.13
C ARG A 152 -10.44 -35.26 14.42
N ARG A 153 -10.31 -34.86 15.69
CA ARG A 153 -9.97 -33.48 16.06
C ARG A 153 -8.69 -33.45 16.89
N LYS A 154 -8.01 -32.31 16.85
CA LYS A 154 -6.85 -32.00 17.68
C LYS A 154 -6.95 -30.59 18.24
N ARG A 155 -6.31 -30.38 19.39
CA ARG A 155 -6.14 -29.04 19.98
C ARG A 155 -4.69 -28.58 19.78
N ILE A 156 -4.54 -27.39 19.30
CA ILE A 156 -3.24 -26.73 19.13
C ILE A 156 -3.23 -25.54 20.07
N SER A 157 -2.29 -25.50 21.01
CA SER A 157 -2.07 -24.39 21.92
C SER A 157 -0.83 -23.61 21.50
N PHE A 158 -0.90 -22.29 21.61
CA PHE A 158 0.14 -21.38 21.18
C PHE A 158 0.65 -20.56 22.36
N ARG A 159 1.92 -20.19 22.31
CA ARG A 159 2.57 -19.34 23.30
C ARG A 159 1.96 -17.94 23.32
N GLU A 160 2.04 -17.29 24.48
CA GLU A 160 1.65 -15.88 24.65
C GLU A 160 2.45 -15.00 23.69
N THR A 161 1.79 -13.99 23.11
CA THR A 161 2.39 -13.01 22.22
C THR A 161 3.09 -11.91 23.00
N GLU A 162 3.89 -11.09 22.31
CA GLU A 162 4.23 -9.74 22.74
C GLU A 162 2.98 -8.85 22.73
N PRO A 163 3.00 -7.64 23.37
CA PRO A 163 1.87 -6.72 23.34
C PRO A 163 1.50 -6.29 21.93
N LEU A 164 0.25 -6.51 21.52
CA LEU A 164 -0.25 -6.10 20.21
C LEU A 164 -1.70 -5.58 20.29
N SER A 165 -2.07 -4.73 19.36
CA SER A 165 -3.44 -4.25 19.18
C SER A 165 -4.31 -5.37 18.62
N THR A 166 -5.61 -5.34 18.91
CA THR A 166 -6.56 -6.39 18.52
C THR A 166 -6.61 -6.62 17.01
N TYR A 167 -6.46 -5.58 16.18
CA TYR A 167 -6.49 -5.73 14.72
C TYR A 167 -5.32 -6.54 14.15
N LEU A 168 -4.22 -6.68 14.92
CA LEU A 168 -3.04 -7.49 14.58
C LEU A 168 -3.16 -8.94 15.05
N PHE A 169 -4.13 -9.25 15.90
CA PHE A 169 -4.40 -10.64 16.28
C PHE A 169 -4.92 -11.42 15.08
N SER A 170 -4.32 -12.57 14.81
CA SER A 170 -4.66 -13.38 13.65
C SER A 170 -4.51 -14.86 13.91
N PHE A 171 -5.34 -15.65 13.26
CA PHE A 171 -5.08 -17.06 13.04
C PHE A 171 -5.56 -17.53 11.67
N VAL A 172 -4.86 -18.50 11.15
CA VAL A 172 -5.21 -19.23 9.93
C VAL A 172 -5.25 -20.70 10.27
N ALA A 173 -6.26 -21.42 9.82
CA ALA A 173 -6.34 -22.87 9.98
C ALA A 173 -6.82 -23.52 8.70
N GLY A 174 -6.27 -24.70 8.36
CA GLY A 174 -6.67 -25.40 7.14
C GLY A 174 -5.68 -26.45 6.67
N LYS A 175 -5.96 -26.98 5.47
CA LYS A 175 -5.05 -27.87 4.76
C LYS A 175 -3.96 -27.02 4.09
N LEU A 176 -2.86 -26.81 4.78
CA LEU A 176 -1.74 -26.00 4.36
C LEU A 176 -0.50 -26.86 4.16
N THR A 177 0.32 -26.53 3.17
CA THR A 177 1.69 -27.02 3.02
C THR A 177 2.64 -26.05 3.71
N ARG A 178 3.70 -26.54 4.34
CA ARG A 178 4.68 -25.74 5.06
C ARG A 178 6.08 -25.96 4.47
N GLU A 179 6.71 -24.88 4.05
CA GLU A 179 8.13 -24.81 3.70
C GLU A 179 8.87 -24.03 4.80
N THR A 180 10.10 -24.44 5.15
CA THR A 180 10.90 -23.76 6.17
C THR A 180 12.28 -23.44 5.64
N TYR A 181 12.70 -22.20 5.82
CA TYR A 181 13.97 -21.65 5.38
C TYR A 181 14.74 -21.09 6.57
N SER A 182 16.07 -21.17 6.52
CA SER A 182 16.93 -20.71 7.62
C SER A 182 18.05 -19.84 7.09
N ARG A 183 18.32 -18.72 7.76
CA ARG A 183 19.48 -17.85 7.52
C ARG A 183 19.99 -17.35 8.89
N ASP A 184 21.29 -17.51 9.16
CA ASP A 184 21.97 -16.99 10.36
C ASP A 184 21.28 -17.33 11.69
N GLY A 185 20.72 -18.54 11.78
CA GLY A 185 20.02 -19.04 12.97
C GLY A 185 18.56 -18.59 13.09
N ARG A 186 18.07 -17.75 12.19
CA ARG A 186 16.65 -17.37 12.09
C ARG A 186 15.92 -18.32 11.15
N ASN A 187 14.75 -18.79 11.57
CA ASN A 187 13.88 -19.63 10.78
C ASN A 187 12.65 -18.85 10.34
N ILE A 188 12.24 -19.05 9.09
CA ILE A 188 10.99 -18.53 8.52
C ILE A 188 10.22 -19.70 7.94
N SER A 189 8.94 -19.82 8.28
CA SER A 189 8.05 -20.80 7.67
C SER A 189 7.07 -20.10 6.73
N ILE A 190 6.91 -20.66 5.54
CA ILE A 190 5.92 -20.24 4.55
C ILE A 190 4.84 -21.30 4.46
N TYR A 191 3.62 -20.92 4.76
CA TYR A 191 2.45 -21.77 4.64
C TYR A 191 1.67 -21.36 3.39
N HIS A 192 1.28 -22.34 2.57
CA HIS A 192 0.60 -22.06 1.31
C HIS A 192 -0.35 -23.19 0.90
N ARG A 193 -1.11 -22.97 -0.16
CA ARG A 193 -1.97 -23.96 -0.82
C ARG A 193 -1.59 -24.19 -2.28
N GLU A 194 -0.50 -23.59 -2.75
CA GLU A 194 -0.01 -23.77 -4.11
C GLU A 194 0.45 -25.21 -4.34
N THR A 195 0.13 -25.76 -5.50
CA THR A 195 0.44 -27.13 -5.90
C THR A 195 1.32 -27.22 -7.15
N ASP A 196 1.47 -26.12 -7.91
CA ASP A 196 2.40 -26.05 -9.04
C ASP A 196 3.85 -26.05 -8.50
N PRO A 197 4.67 -27.07 -8.82
CA PRO A 197 6.04 -27.15 -8.34
C PRO A 197 6.92 -25.95 -8.73
N LYS A 198 6.65 -25.31 -9.87
CA LYS A 198 7.40 -24.12 -10.31
C LYS A 198 7.10 -22.90 -9.46
N LYS A 199 5.86 -22.74 -9.04
CA LYS A 199 5.45 -21.68 -8.12
C LYS A 199 5.92 -21.98 -6.71
N VAL A 200 5.79 -23.22 -6.22
CA VAL A 200 6.29 -23.63 -4.90
C VAL A 200 7.81 -23.39 -4.79
N ALA A 201 8.56 -23.64 -5.85
CA ALA A 201 10.00 -23.37 -5.87
C ALA A 201 10.35 -21.89 -5.59
N GLN A 202 9.43 -20.95 -5.84
CA GLN A 202 9.64 -19.51 -5.53
C GLN A 202 9.61 -19.21 -4.02
N CYS A 203 9.15 -20.14 -3.17
CA CYS A 203 9.17 -19.94 -1.71
C CYS A 203 10.59 -19.63 -1.19
N SER A 204 11.61 -20.19 -1.83
CA SER A 204 13.00 -19.89 -1.45
C SER A 204 13.40 -18.43 -1.74
N ASP A 205 12.95 -17.88 -2.88
CA ASP A 205 13.21 -16.48 -3.23
C ASP A 205 12.43 -15.55 -2.31
N ILE A 206 11.14 -15.87 -2.06
CA ILE A 206 10.30 -15.14 -1.11
C ILE A 206 10.94 -15.10 0.28
N ALA A 207 11.43 -16.22 0.78
CA ALA A 207 12.12 -16.28 2.07
C ALA A 207 13.41 -15.42 2.07
N SER A 208 14.17 -15.44 0.96
CA SER A 208 15.36 -14.58 0.82
C SER A 208 14.99 -13.10 0.89
N GLU A 209 13.98 -12.67 0.16
CA GLU A 209 13.51 -11.28 0.18
C GLU A 209 13.06 -10.84 1.58
N VAL A 210 12.42 -11.74 2.35
CA VAL A 210 12.06 -11.47 3.76
C VAL A 210 13.30 -11.33 4.65
N PHE A 211 14.29 -12.23 4.52
CA PHE A 211 15.51 -12.11 5.29
C PHE A 211 16.25 -10.80 4.99
N ASP A 212 16.36 -10.42 3.71
CA ASP A 212 17.00 -9.18 3.29
C ASP A 212 16.28 -7.96 3.89
N ALA A 213 14.95 -7.96 3.89
CA ALA A 213 14.13 -6.88 4.47
C ALA A 213 14.30 -6.79 6.00
N LEU A 214 14.31 -7.93 6.70
CA LEU A 214 14.54 -7.96 8.16
C LEU A 214 15.95 -7.44 8.52
N GLU A 215 16.98 -7.89 7.83
CA GLU A 215 18.36 -7.47 8.06
C GLU A 215 18.51 -5.96 7.83
N TRP A 216 17.95 -5.45 6.74
CA TRP A 216 17.97 -4.02 6.44
C TRP A 216 17.31 -3.19 7.55
N GLN A 217 16.11 -3.60 8.01
CA GLN A 217 15.37 -2.89 9.06
C GLN A 217 16.10 -2.94 10.41
N GLU A 218 16.67 -4.09 10.79
CA GLU A 218 17.45 -4.23 12.01
C GLU A 218 18.71 -3.33 11.99
N GLU A 219 19.39 -3.24 10.85
CA GLU A 219 20.53 -2.35 10.67
C GLU A 219 20.10 -0.88 10.73
N TYR A 220 19.05 -0.51 10.02
CA TYR A 220 18.59 0.87 9.96
C TYR A 220 18.10 1.37 11.32
N THR A 221 17.28 0.58 12.01
CA THR A 221 16.63 0.96 13.28
C THR A 221 17.51 0.73 14.49
N GLN A 222 18.52 -0.15 14.41
CA GLN A 222 19.31 -0.65 15.55
C GLN A 222 18.43 -1.33 16.62
N ILE A 223 17.33 -1.92 16.20
CA ILE A 223 16.41 -2.70 17.01
C ILE A 223 16.21 -4.05 16.33
N PRO A 224 16.59 -5.17 16.98
CA PRO A 224 16.32 -6.51 16.47
C PRO A 224 14.82 -6.71 16.20
N TYR A 225 14.48 -7.64 15.31
CA TYR A 225 13.08 -8.00 15.07
C TYR A 225 12.35 -8.23 16.41
N PRO A 226 11.27 -7.48 16.69
CA PRO A 226 10.76 -7.38 18.06
C PRO A 226 9.77 -8.47 18.48
N PHE A 227 9.54 -9.51 17.64
CA PHE A 227 8.58 -10.57 17.90
C PHE A 227 9.23 -11.94 17.87
N ALA A 228 8.56 -12.95 18.47
CA ALA A 228 9.14 -14.28 18.69
C ALA A 228 9.39 -15.10 17.42
N LYS A 229 8.60 -14.89 16.37
CA LYS A 229 8.74 -15.62 15.09
C LYS A 229 8.27 -14.78 13.91
N TYR A 230 8.71 -15.14 12.72
CA TYR A 230 8.23 -14.58 11.45
C TYR A 230 7.78 -15.72 10.54
N ASP A 231 6.47 -15.89 10.40
CA ASP A 231 5.90 -16.85 9.47
C ASP A 231 5.03 -16.11 8.45
N LEU A 232 5.00 -16.62 7.22
CA LEU A 232 4.17 -16.10 6.13
C LEU A 232 3.07 -17.12 5.79
N ILE A 233 1.91 -16.63 5.45
CA ILE A 233 0.81 -17.45 4.95
C ILE A 233 0.33 -16.88 3.62
N ILE A 234 0.49 -17.65 2.55
CA ILE A 234 0.10 -17.25 1.19
C ILE A 234 -1.19 -17.96 0.84
N LEU A 235 -2.28 -17.21 0.68
CA LEU A 235 -3.63 -17.74 0.51
C LEU A 235 -4.24 -17.34 -0.84
N PRO A 236 -4.95 -18.27 -1.51
CA PRO A 236 -5.71 -17.95 -2.71
C PRO A 236 -6.90 -17.04 -2.37
N GLY A 237 -7.01 -15.95 -3.13
CA GLY A 237 -8.11 -15.01 -2.99
C GLY A 237 -8.13 -14.24 -1.67
N PHE A 238 -6.97 -14.03 -1.04
CA PHE A 238 -6.84 -13.08 0.07
C PHE A 238 -7.19 -11.67 -0.42
N GLN A 239 -7.94 -10.91 0.39
CA GLN A 239 -8.60 -9.67 -0.05
C GLN A 239 -7.63 -8.52 -0.31
N PHE A 240 -6.46 -8.52 0.36
CA PHE A 240 -5.43 -7.50 0.23
C PHE A 240 -4.17 -8.06 -0.45
N GLY A 241 -3.21 -7.20 -0.75
CA GLY A 241 -1.88 -7.64 -1.19
C GLY A 241 -1.17 -8.41 -0.09
N GLY A 242 -1.09 -7.78 1.08
CA GLY A 242 -0.57 -8.32 2.33
C GLY A 242 -1.33 -7.82 3.54
N MET A 243 -0.96 -8.34 4.72
CA MET A 243 -1.41 -7.89 6.03
C MET A 243 -0.37 -8.25 7.10
N GLU A 244 0.06 -7.26 7.83
CA GLU A 244 1.22 -7.24 8.72
C GLU A 244 1.06 -7.99 10.05
N HIS A 245 0.19 -9.00 10.15
CA HIS A 245 0.03 -9.73 11.41
C HIS A 245 1.37 -10.26 11.94
N THR A 246 1.76 -9.85 13.14
CA THR A 246 3.02 -10.27 13.76
C THR A 246 3.13 -11.79 13.83
N GLY A 247 4.22 -12.35 13.32
CA GLY A 247 4.45 -13.80 13.32
C GLY A 247 3.50 -14.62 12.42
N ALA A 248 2.56 -13.99 11.72
CA ALA A 248 1.57 -14.64 10.86
C ALA A 248 1.15 -13.72 9.70
N THR A 249 2.14 -13.16 9.00
CA THR A 249 1.93 -12.21 7.91
C THR A 249 1.21 -12.87 6.74
N LEU A 250 0.08 -12.29 6.32
CA LEU A 250 -0.74 -12.83 5.25
C LEU A 250 -0.42 -12.18 3.91
N TYR A 251 -0.50 -12.96 2.84
CA TYR A 251 -0.31 -12.49 1.46
C TYR A 251 -1.29 -13.16 0.51
N THR A 252 -1.67 -12.45 -0.55
CA THR A 252 -2.40 -13.07 -1.66
C THR A 252 -1.45 -13.81 -2.60
N ASP A 253 -1.84 -14.99 -3.02
CA ASP A 253 -1.05 -15.87 -3.90
C ASP A 253 -0.68 -15.22 -5.23
N GLY A 254 -1.61 -14.48 -5.84
CA GLY A 254 -1.38 -13.81 -7.14
C GLY A 254 -0.31 -12.70 -7.12
N ARG A 255 0.06 -12.21 -5.94
CA ARG A 255 1.18 -11.26 -5.78
C ARG A 255 2.50 -11.93 -5.47
N MET A 256 2.45 -13.09 -4.82
CA MET A 256 3.64 -13.79 -4.33
C MET A 256 4.19 -14.81 -5.32
N PHE A 257 3.31 -15.58 -5.98
CA PHE A 257 3.70 -16.58 -6.97
C PHE A 257 3.62 -16.00 -8.38
N LEU A 258 4.75 -15.53 -8.88
CA LEU A 258 4.85 -14.90 -10.19
C LEU A 258 4.78 -15.95 -11.31
N ASN A 259 4.32 -15.53 -12.47
CA ASN A 259 4.31 -16.36 -13.69
C ASN A 259 5.75 -16.65 -14.16
N GLU A 260 5.93 -17.58 -15.12
CA GLU A 260 7.25 -18.03 -15.61
C GLU A 260 8.14 -16.90 -16.17
N ASN A 261 7.56 -15.85 -16.74
CA ASN A 261 8.29 -14.73 -17.34
C ASN A 261 7.75 -13.41 -16.78
N PRO A 262 8.01 -13.12 -15.48
CA PRO A 262 7.50 -11.92 -14.87
C PRO A 262 8.21 -10.68 -15.44
N THR A 263 7.45 -9.62 -15.61
CA THR A 263 8.00 -8.30 -15.95
C THR A 263 8.82 -7.73 -14.78
N LEU A 264 9.65 -6.73 -15.06
CA LEU A 264 10.37 -6.02 -14.01
C LEU A 264 9.40 -5.44 -12.97
N ASN A 265 8.28 -4.85 -13.41
CA ASN A 265 7.27 -4.28 -12.51
C ASN A 265 6.62 -5.34 -11.60
N GLU A 266 6.36 -6.55 -12.11
CA GLU A 266 5.82 -7.65 -11.29
C GLU A 266 6.82 -8.11 -10.22
N ARG A 267 8.12 -8.17 -10.56
CA ARG A 267 9.18 -8.50 -9.59
C ARG A 267 9.34 -7.41 -8.52
N LEU A 268 9.42 -6.14 -8.94
CA LEU A 268 9.47 -4.99 -8.04
C LEU A 268 8.26 -4.97 -7.11
N ALA A 269 7.07 -5.21 -7.63
CA ALA A 269 5.84 -5.19 -6.84
C ALA A 269 5.81 -6.30 -5.77
N ARG A 270 6.33 -7.51 -6.05
CA ARG A 270 6.46 -8.58 -5.04
C ARG A 270 7.43 -8.18 -3.94
N SER A 271 8.64 -7.79 -4.32
CA SER A 271 9.68 -7.43 -3.34
C SER A 271 9.28 -6.20 -2.52
N SER A 272 8.63 -5.20 -3.15
CA SER A 272 8.10 -4.03 -2.46
C SER A 272 7.00 -4.41 -1.46
N LEU A 273 6.09 -5.32 -1.81
CA LEU A 273 5.06 -5.81 -0.90
C LEU A 273 5.66 -6.53 0.30
N ILE A 274 6.64 -7.43 0.09
CA ILE A 274 7.33 -8.13 1.18
C ILE A 274 8.03 -7.12 2.10
N ALA A 275 8.74 -6.15 1.53
CA ALA A 275 9.43 -5.11 2.28
C ALA A 275 8.47 -4.21 3.07
N HIS A 276 7.28 -3.90 2.50
CA HIS A 276 6.21 -3.14 3.15
C HIS A 276 5.69 -3.86 4.40
N GLU A 277 5.25 -5.11 4.26
CA GLU A 277 4.73 -5.88 5.39
C GLU A 277 5.82 -6.15 6.46
N THR A 278 7.07 -6.32 6.04
CA THR A 278 8.19 -6.46 6.98
C THR A 278 8.47 -5.17 7.74
N SER A 279 8.36 -4.01 7.09
CA SER A 279 8.58 -2.71 7.73
C SER A 279 7.52 -2.40 8.79
N HIS A 280 6.31 -2.87 8.61
CA HIS A 280 5.24 -2.75 9.60
C HIS A 280 5.60 -3.36 10.96
N MET A 281 6.48 -4.36 11.01
CA MET A 281 6.91 -4.98 12.27
C MET A 281 7.50 -3.95 13.26
N TRP A 282 8.15 -2.88 12.77
CA TRP A 282 8.60 -1.76 13.58
C TRP A 282 7.60 -0.60 13.59
N PHE A 283 6.95 -0.34 12.44
CA PHE A 283 6.08 0.82 12.21
C PHE A 283 4.64 0.37 11.98
N GLY A 284 3.87 0.26 13.03
CA GLY A 284 2.51 -0.26 13.06
C GLY A 284 2.32 -1.30 14.15
N ASP A 285 3.29 -2.22 14.31
CA ASP A 285 3.21 -3.33 15.24
C ASP A 285 3.99 -3.08 16.53
N PHE A 286 5.30 -2.84 16.44
CA PHE A 286 6.12 -2.50 17.61
C PHE A 286 5.71 -1.16 18.21
N VAL A 287 5.56 -0.13 17.36
CA VAL A 287 4.97 1.17 17.73
C VAL A 287 3.71 1.36 16.88
N THR A 288 2.55 1.40 17.52
CA THR A 288 1.25 1.53 16.88
C THR A 288 0.70 2.95 17.07
N MET A 289 -0.16 3.40 16.16
CA MET A 289 -0.91 4.66 16.36
C MET A 289 -1.75 4.60 17.64
N GLU A 290 -1.91 5.75 18.31
CA GLU A 290 -2.80 5.88 19.47
C GLU A 290 -4.27 5.81 19.04
N TRP A 291 -4.59 6.45 17.91
CA TRP A 291 -5.91 6.44 17.29
C TRP A 291 -5.80 6.49 15.77
N PHE A 292 -6.87 6.12 15.08
CA PHE A 292 -6.90 6.02 13.62
C PHE A 292 -6.64 7.34 12.88
N ASN A 293 -6.75 8.52 13.52
CA ASN A 293 -6.29 9.78 12.93
C ASN A 293 -4.84 9.71 12.43
N ASP A 294 -4.04 8.88 13.08
CA ASP A 294 -2.63 8.67 12.77
C ASP A 294 -2.35 7.32 12.09
N VAL A 295 -3.38 6.61 11.58
CA VAL A 295 -3.21 5.31 10.90
C VAL A 295 -2.27 5.42 9.70
N TRP A 296 -2.25 6.56 9.04
CA TRP A 296 -1.36 6.85 7.93
C TRP A 296 0.13 6.73 8.28
N THR A 297 0.49 6.92 9.56
CA THR A 297 1.90 6.85 10.00
C THR A 297 2.48 5.45 9.80
N LYS A 298 1.72 4.39 10.03
CA LYS A 298 2.20 3.03 9.78
C LYS A 298 2.40 2.79 8.28
N GLU A 299 1.49 3.25 7.44
CA GLU A 299 1.53 3.05 5.98
C GLU A 299 2.65 3.87 5.34
N VAL A 300 2.86 5.12 5.77
CA VAL A 300 3.91 5.96 5.21
C VAL A 300 5.30 5.37 5.46
N PHE A 301 5.55 4.87 6.68
CA PHE A 301 6.84 4.26 6.99
C PHE A 301 7.02 2.93 6.25
N ALA A 302 5.97 2.10 6.18
CA ALA A 302 6.02 0.85 5.46
C ALA A 302 6.35 1.06 3.97
N ASN A 303 5.67 2.00 3.30
CA ASN A 303 5.92 2.33 1.89
C ASN A 303 7.29 2.95 1.67
N TYR A 304 7.67 3.93 2.51
CA TYR A 304 8.96 4.59 2.37
C TYR A 304 10.12 3.61 2.56
N TYR A 305 10.09 2.80 3.62
CA TYR A 305 11.17 1.83 3.86
C TYR A 305 11.15 0.69 2.85
N ALA A 306 9.99 0.27 2.35
CA ALA A 306 9.94 -0.67 1.24
C ALA A 306 10.75 -0.16 0.04
N SER A 307 10.61 1.11 -0.32
CA SER A 307 11.40 1.71 -1.42
C SER A 307 12.91 1.70 -1.16
N GLN A 308 13.32 1.87 0.11
CA GLN A 308 14.74 1.84 0.48
C GLN A 308 15.29 0.40 0.54
N ILE A 309 14.50 -0.57 0.99
CA ILE A 309 14.86 -1.98 1.08
C ILE A 309 15.06 -2.60 -0.31
N ILE A 310 14.19 -2.27 -1.27
CA ILE A 310 14.30 -2.83 -2.62
C ILE A 310 15.46 -2.22 -3.44
N GLU A 311 15.98 -1.05 -3.07
CA GLU A 311 17.06 -0.37 -3.82
C GLU A 311 18.29 -1.27 -4.03
N PRO A 312 18.88 -1.90 -3.02
CA PRO A 312 20.01 -2.80 -3.22
C PRO A 312 19.65 -4.13 -3.92
N LEU A 313 18.37 -4.53 -3.93
CA LEU A 313 17.91 -5.78 -4.57
C LEU A 313 17.77 -5.64 -6.08
N PHE A 314 17.58 -4.41 -6.59
CA PHE A 314 17.40 -4.10 -8.00
C PHE A 314 18.34 -2.97 -8.45
N PRO A 315 19.66 -3.20 -8.46
CA PRO A 315 20.63 -2.14 -8.77
C PRO A 315 20.55 -1.60 -10.21
N GLU A 316 19.88 -2.33 -11.10
CA GLU A 316 19.61 -1.91 -12.49
C GLU A 316 18.46 -0.89 -12.62
N VAL A 317 17.70 -0.66 -11.55
CA VAL A 317 16.54 0.23 -11.55
C VAL A 317 16.94 1.64 -11.10
N ASN A 318 16.42 2.65 -11.78
CA ASN A 318 16.48 4.02 -11.28
C ASN A 318 15.41 4.21 -10.19
N HIS A 319 15.81 4.05 -8.93
CA HIS A 319 14.90 4.05 -7.79
C HIS A 319 14.26 5.41 -7.52
N SER A 320 14.92 6.53 -7.86
CA SER A 320 14.28 7.86 -7.81
C SER A 320 13.14 7.97 -8.80
N LEU A 321 13.33 7.44 -10.02
CA LEU A 321 12.28 7.37 -11.02
C LEU A 321 11.16 6.43 -10.56
N ASN A 322 11.50 5.24 -10.07
CA ASN A 322 10.52 4.26 -9.60
C ASN A 322 9.64 4.85 -8.50
N PHE A 323 10.24 5.44 -7.47
CA PHE A 323 9.52 6.11 -6.38
C PHE A 323 8.55 7.19 -6.88
N MET A 324 9.02 8.05 -7.79
CA MET A 324 8.20 9.10 -8.37
C MET A 324 6.99 8.54 -9.14
N LEU A 325 7.21 7.51 -9.97
CA LEU A 325 6.15 6.90 -10.79
C LEU A 325 5.17 6.05 -9.98
N ASP A 326 5.61 5.43 -8.90
CA ASP A 326 4.76 4.62 -8.03
C ASP A 326 3.80 5.50 -7.22
N TYR A 327 4.27 6.62 -6.66
CA TYR A 327 3.50 7.37 -5.67
C TYR A 327 2.82 8.63 -6.23
N ILE A 328 3.51 9.45 -7.03
CA ILE A 328 2.97 10.78 -7.42
C ILE A 328 1.70 10.68 -8.28
N PRO A 329 1.58 9.83 -9.31
CA PRO A 329 0.38 9.76 -10.12
C PRO A 329 -0.87 9.32 -9.35
N ALA A 330 -0.70 8.35 -8.44
CA ALA A 330 -1.78 7.85 -7.60
C ALA A 330 -2.20 8.92 -6.58
N ALA A 331 -1.27 9.58 -5.91
CA ALA A 331 -1.53 10.70 -5.03
C ALA A 331 -2.30 11.83 -5.74
N TYR A 332 -1.85 12.24 -6.93
CA TYR A 332 -2.51 13.28 -7.72
C TYR A 332 -3.93 12.88 -8.15
N SER A 333 -4.18 11.60 -8.40
CA SER A 333 -5.50 11.12 -8.83
C SER A 333 -6.60 11.46 -7.81
N GLU A 334 -6.28 11.54 -6.54
CA GLU A 334 -7.17 11.91 -5.46
C GLU A 334 -7.01 13.40 -5.07
N ASP A 335 -5.78 13.87 -4.89
CA ASP A 335 -5.48 15.18 -4.31
C ASP A 335 -5.92 16.37 -5.19
N ARG A 336 -6.05 16.19 -6.53
CA ARG A 336 -6.61 17.18 -7.45
C ARG A 336 -8.14 17.26 -7.42
N THR A 337 -8.82 16.36 -6.72
CA THR A 337 -10.28 16.29 -6.71
C THR A 337 -10.90 17.11 -5.58
N ALA A 338 -12.19 17.45 -5.69
CA ALA A 338 -12.92 18.10 -4.61
C ALA A 338 -13.04 17.22 -3.35
N GLY A 339 -12.93 15.89 -3.51
CA GLY A 339 -12.95 14.88 -2.44
C GLY A 339 -11.62 14.66 -1.74
N ALA A 340 -10.58 15.42 -2.09
CA ALA A 340 -9.28 15.31 -1.44
C ALA A 340 -9.37 15.49 0.08
N ASN A 341 -8.66 14.65 0.81
CA ASN A 341 -8.55 14.70 2.28
C ASN A 341 -7.14 15.15 2.69
N PRO A 342 -6.95 15.67 3.91
CA PRO A 342 -5.61 15.81 4.48
C PRO A 342 -4.97 14.42 4.69
N VAL A 343 -3.63 14.38 4.84
CA VAL A 343 -2.93 13.14 5.19
C VAL A 343 -3.39 12.64 6.56
N LYS A 344 -3.40 13.52 7.56
CA LYS A 344 -3.99 13.25 8.88
C LYS A 344 -5.48 13.56 8.85
N GLN A 345 -6.29 12.53 8.77
CA GLN A 345 -7.74 12.64 8.74
C GLN A 345 -8.32 12.51 10.15
N GLN A 346 -9.41 13.23 10.43
CA GLN A 346 -10.13 13.12 11.69
C GLN A 346 -11.10 11.94 11.64
N LEU A 347 -11.09 11.12 12.69
CA LEU A 347 -12.02 10.01 12.86
C LEU A 347 -12.70 10.09 14.21
N GLU A 348 -14.03 10.29 14.21
CA GLU A 348 -14.84 10.37 15.43
C GLU A 348 -15.31 8.98 15.89
N ASN A 349 -15.59 8.09 14.96
CA ASN A 349 -16.11 6.76 15.26
C ASN A 349 -15.27 5.68 14.55
N MET A 350 -14.82 4.71 15.30
CA MET A 350 -13.96 3.61 14.83
C MET A 350 -14.60 2.79 13.69
N ARG A 351 -15.93 2.64 13.65
CA ARG A 351 -16.63 1.93 12.56
C ARG A 351 -16.37 2.52 11.17
N ASP A 352 -15.95 3.78 11.10
CA ASP A 352 -15.67 4.49 9.86
C ASP A 352 -14.17 4.45 9.47
N ALA A 353 -13.35 3.79 10.30
CA ALA A 353 -11.89 3.71 10.09
C ALA A 353 -11.50 3.11 8.73
N GLY A 354 -12.29 2.16 8.22
CA GLY A 354 -12.07 1.58 6.90
C GLY A 354 -12.20 2.57 5.73
N LEU A 355 -12.85 3.72 5.93
CA LEU A 355 -13.01 4.76 4.91
C LEU A 355 -11.78 5.66 4.77
N MET A 356 -10.84 5.59 5.70
CA MET A 356 -9.64 6.44 5.69
C MET A 356 -8.57 5.95 4.71
N TYR A 357 -8.55 4.66 4.41
CA TYR A 357 -7.55 4.05 3.54
C TYR A 357 -7.77 4.44 2.06
N GLY A 358 -6.78 5.09 1.46
CA GLY A 358 -6.84 5.60 0.09
C GLY A 358 -5.49 6.18 -0.36
N ASN A 359 -5.43 6.70 -1.58
CA ASN A 359 -4.19 7.18 -2.20
C ASN A 359 -3.53 8.32 -1.43
N ILE A 360 -4.27 9.09 -0.63
CA ILE A 360 -3.66 10.11 0.23
C ILE A 360 -2.78 9.46 1.30
N ILE A 361 -3.26 8.38 1.92
CA ILE A 361 -2.50 7.66 2.96
C ILE A 361 -1.37 6.84 2.34
N TYR A 362 -1.64 6.12 1.24
CA TYR A 362 -0.67 5.19 0.67
C TYR A 362 0.34 5.84 -0.26
N ASP A 363 -0.04 6.92 -0.97
CA ASP A 363 0.77 7.44 -2.07
C ASP A 363 1.24 8.88 -1.84
N LYS A 364 0.40 9.79 -1.32
CA LYS A 364 0.84 11.15 -0.99
C LYS A 364 1.79 11.16 0.20
N SER A 365 1.48 10.39 1.24
CA SER A 365 2.24 10.45 2.49
C SER A 365 3.71 10.05 2.33
N PRO A 366 4.13 9.02 1.54
CA PRO A 366 5.55 8.73 1.30
C PRO A 366 6.31 9.88 0.64
N VAL A 367 5.68 10.60 -0.29
CA VAL A 367 6.28 11.78 -0.92
C VAL A 367 6.51 12.89 0.11
N ILE A 368 5.52 13.13 0.97
CA ILE A 368 5.63 14.11 2.05
C ILE A 368 6.73 13.70 3.06
N LEU A 369 6.85 12.42 3.37
CA LEU A 369 7.91 11.91 4.25
C LEU A 369 9.30 12.09 3.61
N GLU A 370 9.46 11.82 2.31
CA GLU A 370 10.73 12.07 1.61
C GLU A 370 11.11 13.56 1.63
N MET A 371 10.14 14.46 1.45
CA MET A 371 10.35 15.91 1.59
C MET A 371 10.80 16.29 3.00
N LEU A 372 10.20 15.69 4.05
CA LEU A 372 10.60 15.90 5.44
C LEU A 372 12.04 15.42 5.68
N ILE A 373 12.38 14.24 5.18
CA ILE A 373 13.72 13.66 5.31
C ILE A 373 14.76 14.54 4.58
N LYS A 374 14.43 15.03 3.39
CA LYS A 374 15.29 15.96 2.64
C LYS A 374 15.53 17.26 3.43
N LYS A 375 14.47 17.79 4.06
CA LYS A 375 14.52 19.01 4.86
C LYS A 375 15.42 18.87 6.10
N MET A 376 15.30 17.75 6.83
CA MET A 376 16.07 17.48 8.03
C MET A 376 17.49 16.94 7.79
N GLY A 377 17.66 16.25 6.65
CA GLY A 377 18.80 15.39 6.36
C GLY A 377 18.63 13.97 6.90
N LYS A 378 19.06 12.98 6.09
CA LYS A 378 18.87 11.55 6.36
C LYS A 378 19.38 11.08 7.72
N GLU A 379 20.58 11.55 8.14
CA GLU A 379 21.17 11.15 9.42
C GLU A 379 20.41 11.68 10.63
N SER A 380 19.93 12.93 10.57
CA SER A 380 19.13 13.55 11.63
C SER A 380 17.79 12.84 11.77
N PHE A 381 17.15 12.55 10.65
CA PHE A 381 15.90 11.79 10.61
C PHE A 381 16.08 10.39 11.21
N GLN A 382 17.11 9.65 10.80
CA GLN A 382 17.39 8.31 11.32
C GLN A 382 17.61 8.30 12.85
N LYS A 383 18.34 9.30 13.38
CA LYS A 383 18.52 9.45 14.84
C LYS A 383 17.18 9.64 15.54
N GLY A 384 16.33 10.50 15.00
CA GLY A 384 15.00 10.76 15.55
C GLY A 384 14.09 9.51 15.49
N ILE A 385 14.12 8.75 14.41
CA ILE A 385 13.36 7.50 14.27
C ILE A 385 13.83 6.44 15.28
N ARG A 386 15.14 6.32 15.51
CA ARG A 386 15.67 5.41 16.53
C ARG A 386 15.25 5.82 17.96
N GLU A 387 15.18 7.11 18.26
CA GLU A 387 14.65 7.61 19.53
C GLU A 387 13.15 7.33 19.65
N TYR A 388 12.38 7.59 18.58
CA TYR A 388 10.95 7.33 18.52
C TYR A 388 10.60 5.88 18.81
N LEU A 389 11.22 4.92 18.12
CA LEU A 389 10.99 3.50 18.33
C LEU A 389 11.36 3.03 19.74
N LYS A 390 12.42 3.59 20.33
CA LYS A 390 12.81 3.27 21.72
C LYS A 390 11.86 3.88 22.75
N THR A 391 11.38 5.09 22.49
CA THR A 391 10.48 5.82 23.42
C THR A 391 9.12 5.15 23.51
N TYR A 392 8.60 4.68 22.38
CA TYR A 392 7.26 4.09 22.29
C TYR A 392 7.26 2.56 22.12
N ALA A 393 8.37 1.89 22.47
CA ALA A 393 8.54 0.44 22.33
C ALA A 393 7.34 -0.35 22.91
N TYR A 394 6.73 -1.20 22.11
CA TYR A 394 5.49 -1.95 22.40
C TYR A 394 4.31 -1.08 22.85
N GLY A 395 4.36 0.20 22.56
CA GLY A 395 3.34 1.17 22.95
C GLY A 395 2.68 1.82 21.74
N ASN A 396 2.07 2.98 22.03
CA ASN A 396 1.32 3.76 21.03
C ASN A 396 1.90 5.17 20.93
N ALA A 397 1.82 5.76 19.76
CA ALA A 397 2.34 7.08 19.47
C ALA A 397 1.40 7.89 18.59
N THR A 398 1.55 9.22 18.62
CA THR A 398 0.90 10.16 17.72
C THR A 398 1.92 10.75 16.75
N TRP A 399 1.44 11.31 15.66
CA TRP A 399 2.28 12.07 14.73
C TRP A 399 2.97 13.26 15.43
N GLU A 400 2.24 13.98 16.27
CA GLU A 400 2.77 15.10 17.04
C GLU A 400 3.90 14.67 18.00
N GLY A 401 3.76 13.47 18.58
CA GLY A 401 4.81 12.86 19.41
C GLY A 401 6.09 12.59 18.61
N LEU A 402 5.94 12.07 17.38
CA LEU A 402 7.07 11.87 16.45
C LEU A 402 7.70 13.20 16.06
N ILE A 403 6.92 14.18 15.60
CA ILE A 403 7.41 15.51 15.21
C ILE A 403 8.17 16.16 16.38
N GLY A 404 7.66 16.07 17.61
CA GLY A 404 8.35 16.59 18.80
C GLY A 404 9.70 15.91 19.11
N ILE A 405 9.88 14.66 18.69
CA ILE A 405 11.19 13.99 18.73
C ILE A 405 12.09 14.49 17.59
N LEU A 406 11.57 14.56 16.35
CA LEU A 406 12.34 14.99 15.19
C LEU A 406 12.83 16.43 15.30
N ASP A 407 12.05 17.33 15.89
CA ASP A 407 12.43 18.73 16.16
C ASP A 407 13.73 18.87 16.98
N LYS A 408 14.09 17.88 17.80
CA LYS A 408 15.35 17.88 18.56
C LYS A 408 16.60 17.76 17.69
N TYR A 409 16.42 17.30 16.45
CA TYR A 409 17.50 16.97 15.52
C TYR A 409 17.62 17.95 14.34
N THR A 410 16.84 19.02 14.33
CA THR A 410 16.88 20.08 13.31
C THR A 410 16.65 21.46 13.93
N ASN A 411 17.00 22.52 13.20
CA ASN A 411 16.66 23.91 13.57
C ASN A 411 15.37 24.38 12.88
N ASP A 412 14.77 23.56 12.05
CA ASP A 412 13.52 23.84 11.36
C ASP A 412 12.32 23.70 12.32
N ASP A 413 11.27 24.47 12.06
CA ASP A 413 9.99 24.34 12.74
C ASP A 413 9.14 23.30 12.01
N LEU A 414 9.34 22.03 12.38
CA LEU A 414 8.63 20.90 11.74
C LEU A 414 7.14 20.91 12.06
N ALA A 415 6.73 21.45 13.20
CA ALA A 415 5.32 21.57 13.55
C ALA A 415 4.57 22.52 12.59
N ALA A 416 5.17 23.66 12.24
CA ALA A 416 4.59 24.58 11.26
C ALA A 416 4.58 23.99 9.85
N TRP A 417 5.63 23.27 9.44
CA TRP A 417 5.71 22.58 8.17
C TRP A 417 4.63 21.48 8.07
N SER A 418 4.53 20.65 9.11
CA SER A 418 3.56 19.55 9.20
C SER A 418 2.12 20.03 9.11
N ARG A 419 1.79 21.17 9.75
CA ARG A 419 0.44 21.75 9.70
C ARG A 419 -0.06 21.96 8.28
N VAL A 420 0.80 22.40 7.36
CA VAL A 420 0.41 22.63 5.96
C VAL A 420 0.43 21.34 5.14
N TRP A 421 1.47 20.52 5.29
CA TRP A 421 1.62 19.32 4.46
C TRP A 421 0.80 18.13 4.90
N VAL A 422 0.55 18.00 6.21
CA VAL A 422 -0.10 16.82 6.81
C VAL A 422 -1.55 17.10 7.19
N ASN A 423 -1.83 18.27 7.79
CA ASN A 423 -3.17 18.55 8.33
C ASN A 423 -4.08 19.29 7.35
N GLU A 424 -3.53 19.79 6.23
CA GLU A 424 -4.31 20.47 5.19
C GLU A 424 -4.43 19.60 3.94
N LYS A 425 -5.60 19.67 3.28
CA LYS A 425 -5.87 18.93 2.04
C LYS A 425 -5.38 19.68 0.81
N GLY A 426 -5.18 18.94 -0.28
CA GLY A 426 -4.84 19.49 -1.58
C GLY A 426 -3.34 19.77 -1.74
N MET A 427 -3.00 20.43 -2.82
CA MET A 427 -1.63 20.74 -3.24
C MET A 427 -1.54 22.12 -3.88
N PRO A 428 -0.35 22.76 -3.92
CA PRO A 428 -0.18 24.05 -4.58
C PRO A 428 -0.29 23.93 -6.10
N GLU A 429 -0.81 24.96 -6.75
CA GLU A 429 -0.55 25.24 -8.18
C GLU A 429 0.75 26.02 -8.27
N ILE A 430 1.69 25.53 -9.07
CA ILE A 430 3.03 26.11 -9.26
C ILE A 430 3.23 26.49 -10.72
N CYS A 431 3.72 27.70 -10.97
CA CYS A 431 3.97 28.20 -12.33
C CYS A 431 5.32 28.91 -12.40
N GLY A 432 6.14 28.54 -13.39
CA GLY A 432 7.39 29.22 -13.72
C GLY A 432 7.24 30.05 -15.00
N VAL A 433 7.63 31.32 -14.97
CA VAL A 433 7.53 32.24 -16.12
C VAL A 433 8.84 33.00 -16.30
N ILE A 434 9.42 32.93 -17.49
CA ILE A 434 10.57 33.77 -17.85
C ILE A 434 10.08 35.21 -17.95
N SER A 435 10.82 36.17 -17.34
CA SER A 435 10.52 37.59 -17.39
C SER A 435 10.57 38.13 -18.84
N GLU A 436 9.83 39.20 -19.11
CA GLU A 436 9.76 39.81 -20.44
C GLU A 436 11.13 40.24 -20.97
N ASP A 437 12.03 40.67 -20.09
CA ASP A 437 13.42 41.05 -20.46
C ASP A 437 14.36 39.84 -20.57
N GLY A 438 13.86 38.63 -20.30
CA GLY A 438 14.61 37.38 -20.39
C GLY A 438 15.71 37.20 -19.33
N LYS A 439 15.76 38.04 -18.28
CA LYS A 439 16.85 37.99 -17.29
C LYS A 439 16.58 37.14 -16.08
N SER A 440 15.34 36.76 -15.86
CA SER A 440 14.95 36.01 -14.67
C SER A 440 13.84 35.01 -14.92
N LEU A 441 13.76 33.99 -14.05
CA LEU A 441 12.64 33.09 -13.93
C LEU A 441 11.85 33.50 -12.67
N GLN A 442 10.59 33.83 -12.84
CA GLN A 442 9.65 34.02 -11.75
C GLN A 442 8.86 32.73 -11.52
N VAL A 443 8.97 32.17 -10.32
CA VAL A 443 8.19 31.01 -9.93
C VAL A 443 7.20 31.43 -8.84
N SER A 444 5.95 31.06 -9.02
CA SER A 444 4.87 31.38 -8.08
C SER A 444 4.14 30.12 -7.63
N GLN A 445 3.64 30.13 -6.40
CA GLN A 445 2.70 29.15 -5.88
C GLN A 445 1.38 29.79 -5.51
N LYS A 446 0.30 29.02 -5.62
CA LYS A 446 -1.05 29.45 -5.30
C LYS A 446 -1.83 28.30 -4.68
N ASP A 447 -2.64 28.60 -3.67
CA ASP A 447 -3.64 27.67 -3.12
C ASP A 447 -4.88 27.62 -4.03
N PRO A 448 -5.15 26.51 -4.74
CA PRO A 448 -6.31 26.38 -5.62
C PRO A 448 -7.64 26.51 -4.90
N LEU A 449 -7.67 26.23 -3.58
CA LEU A 449 -8.88 26.31 -2.76
C LEU A 449 -9.12 27.69 -2.13
N GLY A 450 -8.22 28.67 -2.37
CA GLY A 450 -8.39 30.06 -1.94
C GLY A 450 -8.25 30.28 -0.43
N ARG A 451 -7.65 29.37 0.32
CA ARG A 451 -7.41 29.47 1.78
C ARG A 451 -6.19 30.34 2.10
N GLY A 452 -5.37 30.66 1.08
CA GLY A 452 -4.13 31.40 1.27
C GLY A 452 -2.99 30.58 1.84
N LEU A 453 -3.05 29.26 1.75
CA LEU A 453 -1.98 28.37 2.20
C LEU A 453 -0.75 28.52 1.29
N LEU A 454 0.42 28.38 1.91
CA LEU A 454 1.71 28.37 1.24
C LEU A 454 2.46 27.12 1.68
N TRP A 455 2.94 26.36 0.69
CA TRP A 455 3.67 25.11 0.90
C TRP A 455 5.17 25.37 0.83
N GLU A 456 5.86 25.14 1.93
CA GLU A 456 7.32 25.23 2.00
C GLU A 456 7.93 23.99 1.32
N GLN A 457 8.70 24.24 0.22
CA GLN A 457 9.39 23.17 -0.52
C GLN A 457 10.51 23.72 -1.41
N ASP A 458 11.46 22.86 -1.77
CA ASP A 458 12.52 23.12 -2.73
C ASP A 458 12.16 22.51 -4.08
N LEU A 459 12.28 23.30 -5.14
CA LEU A 459 11.91 22.95 -6.51
C LEU A 459 13.07 23.17 -7.47
N SER A 460 13.17 22.32 -8.48
CA SER A 460 14.10 22.46 -9.60
C SER A 460 13.33 22.78 -10.88
N PHE A 461 13.79 23.79 -11.62
CA PHE A 461 13.29 24.16 -12.94
C PHE A 461 14.44 24.11 -13.94
N LEU A 462 14.20 23.59 -15.12
CA LEU A 462 15.16 23.61 -16.21
C LEU A 462 14.72 24.62 -17.27
N VAL A 463 15.53 25.66 -17.50
CA VAL A 463 15.35 26.58 -18.63
C VAL A 463 16.11 26.00 -19.82
N VAL A 464 15.40 25.81 -20.93
CA VAL A 464 15.98 25.28 -22.19
C VAL A 464 16.09 26.42 -23.20
N TYR A 465 17.27 26.55 -23.79
CA TYR A 465 17.59 27.56 -24.78
C TYR A 465 17.49 27.02 -26.21
N PRO A 466 17.27 27.88 -27.23
CA PRO A 466 17.08 27.42 -28.61
C PRO A 466 18.29 26.68 -29.23
N ASP A 467 19.47 26.89 -28.69
CA ASP A 467 20.69 26.16 -29.09
C ASP A 467 20.87 24.79 -28.41
N GLY A 468 19.87 24.35 -27.61
CA GLY A 468 19.91 23.12 -26.83
C GLY A 468 20.65 23.24 -25.50
N GLY A 469 21.20 24.41 -25.16
CA GLY A 469 21.77 24.70 -23.84
C GLY A 469 20.70 24.69 -22.77
N THR A 470 21.06 24.32 -21.55
CA THR A 470 20.12 24.24 -20.40
C THR A 470 20.69 24.96 -19.19
N GLU A 471 19.81 25.48 -18.35
CA GLU A 471 20.15 26.06 -17.04
C GLU A 471 19.23 25.51 -15.98
N ASP A 472 19.81 24.88 -14.94
CA ASP A 472 19.09 24.43 -13.75
C ASP A 472 18.90 25.62 -12.81
N VAL A 473 17.65 25.86 -12.40
CA VAL A 473 17.24 26.97 -11.55
C VAL A 473 16.58 26.40 -10.28
N GLN A 474 17.29 26.47 -9.17
CA GLN A 474 16.81 26.02 -7.89
C GLN A 474 15.97 27.11 -7.20
N VAL A 475 14.78 26.76 -6.75
CA VAL A 475 13.81 27.64 -6.09
C VAL A 475 13.42 27.05 -4.76
N SER A 476 13.57 27.83 -3.68
CA SER A 476 13.09 27.44 -2.35
C SER A 476 11.94 28.35 -1.97
N PHE A 477 10.80 27.75 -1.65
CA PHE A 477 9.68 28.45 -1.05
C PHE A 477 9.74 28.29 0.48
N GLY A 478 9.86 29.40 1.20
CA GLY A 478 9.70 29.46 2.65
C GLY A 478 8.24 29.64 3.05
N LYS A 479 7.99 29.70 4.36
CA LYS A 479 6.65 29.72 4.97
C LYS A 479 5.74 30.86 4.51
N GLU A 480 6.29 32.00 4.05
CA GLU A 480 5.53 33.21 3.69
C GLU A 480 5.77 33.65 2.24
N GLN A 481 6.31 32.74 1.40
CA GLN A 481 6.68 33.09 0.03
C GLN A 481 5.69 32.52 -0.99
N ALA A 482 4.86 33.38 -1.56
CA ALA A 482 3.99 33.04 -2.69
C ALA A 482 4.71 33.10 -4.05
N SER A 483 5.86 33.76 -4.12
CA SER A 483 6.62 33.96 -5.37
C SER A 483 8.10 34.11 -5.09
N CYS A 484 8.94 33.60 -6.00
CA CYS A 484 10.38 33.67 -5.96
C CYS A 484 10.89 34.09 -7.34
N LEU A 485 11.83 35.06 -7.37
CA LEU A 485 12.51 35.51 -8.58
C LEU A 485 13.96 35.01 -8.56
N LYS A 486 14.38 34.33 -9.62
CA LYS A 486 15.76 33.85 -9.80
C LYS A 486 16.36 34.43 -11.05
N GLU A 487 17.52 35.11 -10.93
CA GLU A 487 18.28 35.58 -12.06
C GLU A 487 18.82 34.41 -12.88
N LEU A 488 18.71 34.53 -14.22
CA LEU A 488 19.26 33.57 -15.16
C LEU A 488 20.72 33.95 -15.47
N LYS A 489 21.59 32.98 -15.54
CA LYS A 489 23.01 33.16 -15.92
C LYS A 489 23.16 33.62 -17.36
N ARG A 490 22.20 33.24 -18.20
CA ARG A 490 22.11 33.59 -19.61
C ARG A 490 20.75 34.20 -19.88
N GLN A 491 20.73 35.36 -20.56
CA GLN A 491 19.49 36.00 -20.96
C GLN A 491 18.70 35.08 -21.91
N ALA A 492 17.45 34.79 -21.54
CA ALA A 492 16.54 34.03 -22.37
C ALA A 492 16.05 34.87 -23.55
N SER A 493 15.92 34.23 -24.70
CA SER A 493 15.42 34.81 -25.95
C SER A 493 14.12 34.12 -26.39
N GLU A 494 13.58 34.58 -27.51
CA GLU A 494 12.47 33.88 -28.16
C GLU A 494 12.85 32.39 -28.43
N GLY A 495 11.94 31.48 -28.17
CA GLY A 495 12.17 30.04 -28.27
C GLY A 495 12.70 29.36 -27.00
N CYS A 496 13.04 30.12 -25.95
CA CYS A 496 13.30 29.53 -24.63
C CYS A 496 11.99 29.02 -23.98
N PHE A 497 12.08 27.89 -23.28
CA PHE A 497 10.96 27.33 -22.56
C PHE A 497 11.41 26.75 -21.21
N VAL A 498 10.43 26.46 -20.35
CA VAL A 498 10.66 26.00 -18.98
C VAL A 498 10.12 24.59 -18.79
N MET A 499 10.95 23.71 -18.26
CA MET A 499 10.57 22.39 -17.76
C MET A 499 10.51 22.46 -16.21
N PRO A 500 9.35 22.36 -15.59
CA PRO A 500 9.23 22.41 -14.13
C PRO A 500 9.55 21.06 -13.49
N ASN A 501 9.82 21.09 -12.18
CA ASN A 501 10.07 19.91 -11.36
C ASN A 501 11.12 18.97 -11.97
N ALA A 502 12.26 19.54 -12.38
CA ALA A 502 13.26 18.84 -13.19
C ALA A 502 13.91 17.66 -12.44
N ASP A 503 14.00 17.71 -11.11
CA ASP A 503 14.50 16.63 -10.25
C ASP A 503 13.41 15.65 -9.77
N GLY A 504 12.14 15.89 -10.14
CA GLY A 504 10.99 15.06 -9.76
C GLY A 504 10.62 15.07 -8.28
N LYS A 505 11.19 15.98 -7.46
CA LYS A 505 11.06 15.97 -5.99
C LYS A 505 10.03 16.95 -5.44
N GLY A 506 9.49 17.84 -6.27
CA GLY A 506 8.43 18.75 -5.89
C GLY A 506 7.06 18.06 -5.92
N TYR A 507 6.15 18.54 -5.08
CA TYR A 507 4.76 18.09 -5.06
C TYR A 507 3.81 19.26 -5.28
N GLY A 508 2.94 19.15 -6.29
CA GLY A 508 1.97 20.18 -6.69
C GLY A 508 1.55 20.06 -8.15
N PHE A 509 0.55 20.82 -8.55
CA PHE A 509 0.19 20.96 -9.95
C PHE A 509 1.12 21.98 -10.64
N PHE A 510 2.06 21.49 -11.45
CA PHE A 510 2.97 22.31 -12.24
C PHE A 510 2.28 22.78 -13.51
N ARG A 511 1.69 23.98 -13.46
CA ARG A 511 0.97 24.57 -14.59
C ARG A 511 1.95 25.09 -15.63
N LEU A 512 1.85 24.59 -16.84
CA LEU A 512 2.61 25.05 -17.99
C LEU A 512 1.91 26.21 -18.72
N LEU A 513 2.68 27.11 -19.28
CA LEU A 513 2.18 28.00 -20.32
C LEU A 513 1.99 27.20 -21.61
N GLU A 514 1.08 27.60 -22.49
CA GLU A 514 0.80 26.87 -23.74
C GLU A 514 2.06 26.67 -24.61
N LYS A 515 2.92 27.69 -24.69
CA LYS A 515 4.21 27.61 -25.39
C LYS A 515 5.15 26.57 -24.78
N ASP A 516 5.23 26.55 -23.44
CA ASP A 516 6.11 25.63 -22.72
C ASP A 516 5.57 24.19 -22.81
N ALA A 517 4.24 24.00 -22.77
CA ALA A 517 3.61 22.72 -22.95
C ALA A 517 3.89 22.09 -24.32
N LYS A 518 3.76 22.89 -25.39
CA LYS A 518 4.10 22.45 -26.76
C LYS A 518 5.57 22.09 -26.89
N ALA A 519 6.47 22.94 -26.32
CA ALA A 519 7.90 22.70 -26.35
C ALA A 519 8.29 21.46 -25.56
N CYS A 520 7.72 21.23 -24.36
CA CYS A 520 7.95 20.04 -23.55
C CYS A 520 7.51 18.76 -24.29
N LEU A 521 6.31 18.75 -24.90
CA LEU A 521 5.85 17.63 -25.73
C LEU A 521 6.82 17.31 -26.87
N GLY A 522 7.26 18.33 -27.62
CA GLY A 522 8.17 18.13 -28.75
C GLY A 522 9.59 17.71 -28.36
N ASN A 523 10.03 18.04 -27.15
CA ASN A 523 11.37 17.71 -26.65
C ASN A 523 11.42 16.42 -25.81
N LEU A 524 10.29 15.82 -25.47
CA LEU A 524 10.22 14.60 -24.66
C LEU A 524 11.08 13.45 -25.23
N PRO A 525 11.07 13.15 -26.55
CA PRO A 525 11.91 12.09 -27.12
C PRO A 525 13.41 12.39 -27.04
N ALA A 526 13.82 13.67 -27.00
CA ALA A 526 15.21 14.09 -26.96
C ALA A 526 15.78 14.18 -25.53
N CYS A 527 14.94 14.16 -24.51
CA CYS A 527 15.35 14.25 -23.11
C CYS A 527 16.06 12.96 -22.67
N LYS A 528 17.32 13.07 -22.27
CA LYS A 528 18.16 11.91 -21.89
C LYS A 528 18.00 11.51 -20.43
N ASP A 529 17.70 12.46 -19.56
CA ASP A 529 17.53 12.21 -18.14
C ASP A 529 16.20 11.50 -17.87
N GLU A 530 16.25 10.33 -17.23
CA GLU A 530 15.09 9.48 -16.99
C GLU A 530 14.14 10.09 -15.95
N VAL A 531 14.68 10.71 -14.90
CA VAL A 531 13.86 11.35 -13.85
C VAL A 531 13.13 12.56 -14.43
N LEU A 532 13.83 13.38 -15.21
CA LEU A 532 13.21 14.51 -15.91
C LEU A 532 12.13 14.05 -16.89
N ARG A 533 12.36 12.98 -17.68
CA ARG A 533 11.31 12.42 -18.56
C ARG A 533 10.09 11.95 -17.78
N GLY A 534 10.29 11.24 -16.66
CA GLY A 534 9.19 10.80 -15.79
C GLY A 534 8.41 11.99 -15.22
N SER A 535 9.10 12.99 -14.71
CA SER A 535 8.49 14.23 -14.22
C SER A 535 7.70 14.97 -15.32
N LEU A 536 8.25 15.02 -16.54
CA LEU A 536 7.54 15.61 -17.68
C LEU A 536 6.31 14.81 -18.09
N LEU A 537 6.36 13.48 -18.10
CA LEU A 537 5.20 12.65 -18.40
C LEU A 537 4.06 12.94 -17.42
N ILE A 538 4.34 12.99 -16.12
CA ILE A 538 3.36 13.34 -15.08
C ILE A 538 2.83 14.76 -15.30
N THR A 539 3.72 15.74 -15.47
CA THR A 539 3.35 17.14 -15.66
C THR A 539 2.49 17.36 -16.90
N LEU A 540 2.86 16.76 -18.02
CA LEU A 540 2.11 16.89 -19.27
C LEU A 540 0.72 16.24 -19.17
N TYR A 541 0.62 15.10 -18.52
CA TYR A 541 -0.67 14.46 -18.28
C TYR A 541 -1.56 15.29 -17.37
N GLU A 542 -1.04 15.86 -16.28
CA GLU A 542 -1.81 16.77 -15.42
C GLU A 542 -2.26 18.05 -16.18
N ASN A 543 -1.44 18.57 -17.09
CA ASN A 543 -1.83 19.70 -17.94
C ASN A 543 -2.87 19.32 -19.01
N LEU A 544 -2.88 18.08 -19.50
CA LEU A 544 -3.97 17.53 -20.31
C LEU A 544 -5.29 17.52 -19.49
N LEU A 545 -5.27 16.97 -18.27
CA LEU A 545 -6.44 16.91 -17.40
C LEU A 545 -7.01 18.31 -17.06
N ASN A 546 -6.12 19.29 -16.92
CA ASN A 546 -6.47 20.70 -16.66
C ASN A 546 -6.75 21.51 -17.95
N ARG A 547 -6.81 20.86 -19.13
CA ARG A 547 -7.14 21.47 -20.44
C ARG A 547 -6.13 22.52 -20.94
N THR A 548 -4.93 22.54 -20.41
CA THR A 548 -3.84 23.34 -20.96
C THR A 548 -3.33 22.74 -22.28
N ILE A 549 -3.41 21.41 -22.40
CA ILE A 549 -2.99 20.65 -23.58
C ILE A 549 -4.25 20.00 -24.20
N PRO A 550 -4.56 20.25 -25.50
CA PRO A 550 -5.60 19.53 -26.23
C PRO A 550 -5.28 18.02 -26.31
N ALA A 551 -6.30 17.16 -26.20
CA ALA A 551 -6.12 15.70 -26.18
C ALA A 551 -5.49 15.15 -27.47
N GLU A 552 -5.86 15.71 -28.61
CA GLU A 552 -5.32 15.31 -29.92
C GLU A 552 -3.82 15.63 -30.01
N LEU A 553 -3.42 16.82 -29.55
CA LEU A 553 -2.01 17.26 -29.54
C LEU A 553 -1.19 16.38 -28.59
N TYR A 554 -1.74 16.09 -27.40
CA TYR A 554 -1.10 15.20 -26.44
C TYR A 554 -0.91 13.81 -27.02
N MET A 555 -1.97 13.21 -27.58
CA MET A 555 -1.91 11.88 -28.19
C MET A 555 -0.90 11.80 -29.33
N GLU A 556 -0.90 12.78 -30.23
CA GLU A 556 0.05 12.81 -31.36
C GLU A 556 1.50 12.78 -30.87
N ALA A 557 1.85 13.68 -29.94
CA ALA A 557 3.19 13.72 -29.37
C ALA A 557 3.57 12.44 -28.62
N MET A 558 2.64 11.85 -27.89
CA MET A 558 2.87 10.60 -27.15
C MET A 558 3.01 9.38 -28.06
N LEU A 559 2.31 9.34 -29.20
CA LEU A 559 2.49 8.29 -30.22
C LEU A 559 3.86 8.37 -30.89
N ASP A 560 4.41 9.58 -31.05
CA ASP A 560 5.78 9.79 -31.56
C ASP A 560 6.84 9.43 -30.51
N TYR A 561 6.56 9.72 -29.23
CA TYR A 561 7.47 9.40 -28.14
C TYR A 561 7.56 7.91 -27.81
N LEU A 562 6.42 7.21 -27.68
CA LEU A 562 6.34 5.85 -27.17
C LEU A 562 7.31 4.86 -27.84
N PRO A 563 7.48 4.84 -29.18
CA PRO A 563 8.43 3.94 -29.84
C PRO A 563 9.90 4.25 -29.55
N THR A 564 10.22 5.40 -29.00
CA THR A 564 11.60 5.85 -28.72
C THR A 564 12.03 5.56 -27.27
N GLU A 565 11.07 5.21 -26.39
CA GLU A 565 11.34 4.98 -24.96
C GLU A 565 11.85 3.56 -24.74
N ASN A 566 13.05 3.47 -24.12
CA ASN A 566 13.70 2.19 -23.81
C ASN A 566 13.68 1.85 -22.32
N ASN A 567 13.38 2.80 -21.43
CA ASN A 567 13.22 2.52 -20.01
C ASN A 567 11.85 1.90 -19.77
N SER A 568 11.80 0.71 -19.18
CA SER A 568 10.57 -0.07 -19.00
C SER A 568 9.56 0.58 -18.05
N LEU A 569 10.02 1.35 -17.05
CA LEU A 569 9.16 2.07 -16.12
C LEU A 569 8.46 3.24 -16.84
N LEU A 570 9.22 4.05 -17.57
CA LEU A 570 8.69 5.16 -18.38
C LEU A 570 7.77 4.68 -19.49
N PHE A 571 8.14 3.59 -20.16
CA PHE A 571 7.30 2.98 -21.17
C PHE A 571 5.95 2.53 -20.62
N SER A 572 5.96 1.87 -19.44
CA SER A 572 4.74 1.45 -18.75
C SER A 572 3.86 2.64 -18.33
N ALA A 573 4.47 3.68 -17.77
CA ALA A 573 3.77 4.91 -17.39
C ALA A 573 3.13 5.60 -18.60
N ALA A 574 3.89 5.75 -19.70
CA ALA A 574 3.40 6.34 -20.94
C ALA A 574 2.22 5.55 -21.52
N LEU A 575 2.28 4.21 -21.53
CA LEU A 575 1.16 3.36 -21.94
C LEU A 575 -0.10 3.64 -21.12
N GLY A 576 0.03 3.77 -19.82
CA GLY A 576 -1.09 4.09 -18.94
C GLY A 576 -1.73 5.44 -19.27
N TYR A 577 -0.93 6.48 -19.46
CA TYR A 577 -1.40 7.82 -19.81
C TYR A 577 -2.05 7.87 -21.21
N ILE A 578 -1.45 7.23 -22.19
CA ILE A 578 -2.00 7.14 -23.54
C ILE A 578 -3.33 6.38 -23.54
N GLY A 579 -3.39 5.27 -22.80
CA GLY A 579 -4.60 4.46 -22.66
C GLY A 579 -5.75 5.24 -22.01
N ASN A 580 -5.45 6.03 -20.97
CA ASN A 580 -6.43 6.91 -20.33
C ASN A 580 -6.86 8.05 -21.25
N CYS A 581 -5.91 8.70 -21.94
CA CYS A 581 -6.23 9.74 -22.93
C CYS A 581 -7.18 9.20 -24.01
N GLN A 582 -6.90 8.03 -24.57
CA GLN A 582 -7.77 7.38 -25.56
C GLN A 582 -9.16 7.09 -25.00
N ARG A 583 -9.22 6.51 -23.81
CA ARG A 583 -10.48 6.05 -23.21
C ARG A 583 -11.43 7.19 -22.86
N PHE A 584 -10.90 8.31 -22.37
CA PHE A 584 -11.70 9.38 -21.78
C PHE A 584 -11.85 10.63 -22.65
N TYR A 585 -10.98 10.82 -23.65
CA TYR A 585 -10.94 12.07 -24.42
C TYR A 585 -11.02 11.88 -25.93
N LEU A 586 -10.73 10.68 -26.47
CA LEU A 586 -10.68 10.43 -27.91
C LEU A 586 -11.61 9.30 -28.31
N ALA A 587 -12.36 9.50 -29.39
CA ALA A 587 -13.34 8.50 -29.86
C ALA A 587 -12.72 7.42 -30.75
N ASP A 588 -11.73 7.78 -31.58
CA ASP A 588 -11.13 6.92 -32.59
C ASP A 588 -9.83 6.28 -32.06
N PRO A 589 -9.77 4.94 -31.87
CA PRO A 589 -8.60 4.25 -31.38
C PRO A 589 -7.61 3.83 -32.46
N GLU A 590 -7.93 3.96 -33.78
CA GLU A 590 -7.19 3.30 -34.85
C GLU A 590 -5.70 3.69 -34.89
N LYS A 591 -5.39 4.98 -34.68
CA LYS A 591 -3.98 5.42 -34.65
C LYS A 591 -3.19 4.76 -33.53
N LEU A 592 -3.77 4.68 -32.34
CA LEU A 592 -3.13 4.05 -31.18
C LEU A 592 -3.01 2.54 -31.39
N GLU A 593 -4.05 1.89 -31.91
CA GLU A 593 -4.03 0.46 -32.25
C GLU A 593 -2.88 0.13 -33.22
N LEU A 594 -2.68 0.96 -34.26
CA LEU A 594 -1.60 0.78 -35.23
C LEU A 594 -0.21 0.90 -34.60
N VAL A 595 0.02 1.92 -33.77
CA VAL A 595 1.31 2.14 -33.10
C VAL A 595 1.59 1.00 -32.11
N LEU A 596 0.63 0.64 -31.29
CA LEU A 596 0.80 -0.47 -30.34
C LEU A 596 1.08 -1.79 -31.04
N TRP A 597 0.34 -2.11 -32.12
CA TRP A 597 0.59 -3.33 -32.87
C TRP A 597 1.97 -3.37 -33.52
N ARG A 598 2.45 -2.21 -34.00
CA ARG A 598 3.83 -2.08 -34.50
C ARG A 598 4.85 -2.38 -33.41
N ILE A 599 4.66 -1.86 -32.19
CA ILE A 599 5.54 -2.18 -31.05
C ILE A 599 5.47 -3.65 -30.69
N VAL A 600 4.29 -4.26 -30.63
CA VAL A 600 4.10 -5.70 -30.37
C VAL A 600 4.91 -6.55 -31.35
N THR A 601 4.98 -6.16 -32.61
CA THR A 601 5.64 -6.97 -33.66
C THR A 601 7.10 -6.63 -33.90
N MET A 602 7.54 -5.40 -33.58
CA MET A 602 8.84 -4.90 -34.02
C MET A 602 9.78 -4.44 -32.88
N ALA A 603 9.30 -4.18 -31.65
CA ALA A 603 10.17 -3.76 -30.57
C ALA A 603 11.25 -4.82 -30.28
N GLU A 604 12.45 -4.39 -29.94
CA GLU A 604 13.55 -5.31 -29.64
C GLU A 604 13.33 -6.04 -28.31
N GLN A 605 12.82 -5.33 -27.31
CA GLN A 605 12.62 -5.85 -25.96
C GLN A 605 11.31 -6.64 -25.86
N SER A 606 11.39 -7.90 -25.45
CA SER A 606 10.21 -8.76 -25.26
C SER A 606 9.24 -8.21 -24.21
N GLN A 607 9.73 -7.53 -23.18
CA GLN A 607 8.89 -6.89 -22.17
C GLN A 607 8.05 -5.75 -22.73
N GLN A 608 8.64 -4.91 -23.60
CA GLN A 608 7.88 -3.84 -24.27
C GLN A 608 6.79 -4.43 -25.19
N ARG A 609 7.10 -5.51 -25.91
CA ARG A 609 6.10 -6.22 -26.72
C ARG A 609 4.93 -6.71 -25.87
N LEU A 610 5.21 -7.32 -24.73
CA LEU A 610 4.18 -7.83 -23.83
C LEU A 610 3.33 -6.69 -23.22
N GLN A 611 3.95 -5.62 -22.76
CA GLN A 611 3.25 -4.46 -22.23
C GLN A 611 2.38 -3.79 -23.30
N ALA A 612 2.92 -3.59 -24.51
CA ALA A 612 2.18 -3.05 -25.64
C ALA A 612 1.02 -3.96 -26.06
N PHE A 613 1.19 -5.29 -26.02
CA PHE A 613 0.12 -6.25 -26.29
C PHE A 613 -1.01 -6.14 -25.25
N ARG A 614 -0.67 -6.09 -23.97
CA ARG A 614 -1.65 -5.91 -22.89
C ARG A 614 -2.44 -4.60 -23.05
N GLN A 615 -1.76 -3.52 -23.43
CA GLN A 615 -2.41 -2.24 -23.71
C GLN A 615 -3.27 -2.31 -24.98
N TYR A 616 -2.75 -2.88 -26.07
CA TYR A 616 -3.49 -3.08 -27.33
C TYR A 616 -4.80 -3.85 -27.11
N ARG A 617 -4.73 -4.96 -26.36
CA ARG A 617 -5.88 -5.76 -25.98
C ARG A 617 -6.95 -4.93 -25.26
N SER A 618 -6.54 -4.09 -24.31
CA SER A 618 -7.46 -3.29 -23.48
C SER A 618 -8.17 -2.17 -24.25
N ILE A 619 -7.53 -1.63 -25.31
CA ILE A 619 -8.06 -0.49 -26.06
C ILE A 619 -8.67 -0.90 -27.43
N ALA A 620 -8.43 -2.10 -27.93
CA ALA A 620 -8.89 -2.57 -29.22
C ALA A 620 -10.40 -2.45 -29.38
N ARG A 621 -10.85 -1.76 -30.43
CA ARG A 621 -12.25 -1.54 -30.76
C ARG A 621 -12.51 -1.65 -32.26
N SER A 622 -11.52 -1.37 -33.11
CA SER A 622 -11.69 -1.50 -34.56
C SER A 622 -11.94 -2.96 -34.95
N PRO A 623 -12.74 -3.24 -35.99
CA PRO A 623 -12.98 -4.61 -36.48
C PRO A 623 -11.68 -5.34 -36.80
N GLU A 624 -10.67 -4.64 -37.30
CA GLU A 624 -9.36 -5.19 -37.59
C GLU A 624 -8.61 -5.63 -36.32
N ALA A 625 -8.56 -4.78 -35.31
CA ALA A 625 -7.89 -5.08 -34.06
C ALA A 625 -8.57 -6.26 -33.32
N VAL A 626 -9.89 -6.22 -33.19
CA VAL A 626 -10.67 -7.31 -32.60
C VAL A 626 -10.49 -8.61 -33.33
N GLY A 627 -10.50 -8.56 -34.69
CA GLY A 627 -10.26 -9.74 -35.52
C GLY A 627 -8.87 -10.36 -35.30
N LYS A 628 -7.83 -9.55 -35.18
CA LYS A 628 -6.46 -10.01 -34.83
C LYS A 628 -6.43 -10.69 -33.46
N LEU A 629 -7.02 -10.06 -32.45
CA LEU A 629 -7.08 -10.62 -31.09
C LEU A 629 -7.85 -11.95 -31.06
N TYR A 630 -8.97 -12.04 -31.77
CA TYR A 630 -9.77 -13.27 -31.87
C TYR A 630 -8.97 -14.42 -32.53
N ALA A 631 -8.23 -14.14 -33.62
CA ALA A 631 -7.37 -15.11 -34.24
C ALA A 631 -6.28 -15.64 -33.30
N LEU A 632 -5.59 -14.75 -32.58
CA LEU A 632 -4.57 -15.12 -31.58
C LEU A 632 -5.15 -16.01 -30.47
N TRP A 633 -6.32 -15.63 -29.95
CA TRP A 633 -7.01 -16.40 -28.93
C TRP A 633 -7.43 -17.78 -29.43
N LYS A 634 -8.06 -17.85 -30.60
CA LYS A 634 -8.55 -19.10 -31.20
C LYS A 634 -7.43 -20.08 -31.53
N ASP A 635 -6.32 -19.57 -32.07
CA ASP A 635 -5.18 -20.40 -32.48
C ASP A 635 -4.21 -20.68 -31.31
N GLN A 636 -4.45 -20.07 -30.12
CA GLN A 636 -3.57 -20.13 -28.95
C GLN A 636 -2.11 -19.80 -29.30
N LYS A 637 -1.93 -18.83 -30.19
CA LYS A 637 -0.62 -18.47 -30.73
C LYS A 637 -0.30 -17.01 -30.43
N ALA A 638 0.65 -16.80 -29.49
CA ALA A 638 1.15 -15.49 -29.19
C ALA A 638 1.80 -14.78 -30.39
N PRO A 639 1.78 -13.44 -30.44
CA PRO A 639 2.56 -12.68 -31.40
C PRO A 639 4.05 -13.04 -31.33
N ALA A 640 4.75 -12.98 -32.46
CA ALA A 640 6.18 -13.31 -32.50
C ALA A 640 6.98 -12.45 -31.52
N GLY A 641 7.76 -13.10 -30.67
CA GLY A 641 8.55 -12.43 -29.63
C GLY A 641 7.78 -11.99 -28.40
N CYS A 642 6.48 -12.32 -28.28
CA CYS A 642 5.70 -12.22 -27.04
C CYS A 642 5.57 -13.61 -26.41
N SER A 643 5.67 -13.66 -25.08
CA SER A 643 5.33 -14.84 -24.28
C SER A 643 4.10 -14.51 -23.46
N LEU A 644 2.95 -15.06 -23.83
CA LEU A 644 1.69 -14.84 -23.11
C LEU A 644 1.50 -15.93 -22.06
N SER A 645 1.15 -15.51 -20.86
CA SER A 645 0.77 -16.39 -19.77
C SER A 645 -0.68 -16.86 -19.90
N GLU A 646 -1.07 -17.87 -19.13
CA GLU A 646 -2.46 -18.30 -19.00
C GLU A 646 -3.37 -17.11 -18.62
N ASN A 647 -2.94 -16.26 -17.68
CA ASN A 647 -3.67 -15.06 -17.28
C ASN A 647 -3.83 -14.04 -18.42
N ASP A 648 -2.87 -13.94 -19.34
CA ASP A 648 -3.01 -13.08 -20.51
C ASP A 648 -4.12 -13.63 -21.47
N TYR A 649 -4.21 -14.95 -21.65
CA TYR A 649 -5.28 -15.57 -22.44
C TYR A 649 -6.65 -15.48 -21.75
N ILE A 650 -6.73 -15.68 -20.43
CA ILE A 650 -7.95 -15.48 -19.65
C ILE A 650 -8.46 -14.04 -19.83
N SER A 651 -7.57 -13.06 -19.64
CA SER A 651 -7.93 -11.66 -19.81
C SER A 651 -8.33 -11.33 -21.25
N LEU A 652 -7.65 -11.94 -22.24
CA LEU A 652 -8.00 -11.79 -23.65
C LEU A 652 -9.39 -12.34 -23.96
N SER A 653 -9.77 -13.49 -23.37
CA SER A 653 -11.09 -14.07 -23.55
C SER A 653 -12.20 -13.14 -23.01
N TYR A 654 -12.01 -12.52 -21.85
CA TYR A 654 -12.97 -11.55 -21.33
C TYR A 654 -13.09 -10.30 -22.20
N ASP A 655 -11.97 -9.74 -22.65
CA ASP A 655 -11.98 -8.58 -23.54
C ASP A 655 -12.70 -8.90 -24.86
N LEU A 656 -12.46 -10.08 -25.44
CA LEU A 656 -13.13 -10.56 -26.65
C LEU A 656 -14.62 -10.82 -26.43
N ALA A 657 -15.01 -11.42 -25.30
CA ALA A 657 -16.43 -11.66 -24.99
C ALA A 657 -17.23 -10.35 -24.93
N ILE A 658 -16.60 -9.27 -24.40
CA ILE A 658 -17.20 -7.93 -24.39
C ILE A 658 -17.32 -7.36 -25.82
N GLN A 659 -16.31 -7.54 -26.67
CA GLN A 659 -16.27 -6.99 -28.04
C GLN A 659 -17.09 -7.81 -29.04
N MET A 660 -17.32 -9.09 -28.76
CA MET A 660 -18.01 -10.06 -29.65
C MET A 660 -19.19 -10.72 -28.90
N PRO A 661 -20.26 -9.99 -28.56
CA PRO A 661 -21.37 -10.52 -27.76
C PRO A 661 -21.99 -11.79 -28.31
N ASP A 662 -22.06 -11.91 -29.65
CA ASP A 662 -22.62 -13.08 -30.32
C ASP A 662 -21.78 -14.36 -30.14
N LYS A 663 -20.53 -14.24 -29.69
CA LYS A 663 -19.60 -15.34 -29.41
C LYS A 663 -19.19 -15.44 -27.96
N ALA A 664 -19.75 -14.59 -27.08
CA ALA A 664 -19.33 -14.49 -25.70
C ALA A 664 -19.40 -15.83 -24.96
N ASP A 665 -20.50 -16.56 -25.10
CA ASP A 665 -20.69 -17.86 -24.43
C ASP A 665 -19.67 -18.92 -24.94
N GLU A 666 -19.37 -18.96 -26.24
CA GLU A 666 -18.34 -19.82 -26.80
C GLU A 666 -16.96 -19.48 -26.24
N ILE A 667 -16.62 -18.19 -26.21
CA ILE A 667 -15.31 -17.70 -25.75
C ILE A 667 -15.10 -18.04 -24.30
N VAL A 668 -16.06 -17.71 -23.42
CA VAL A 668 -15.95 -17.95 -21.97
C VAL A 668 -15.97 -19.44 -21.65
N ALA A 669 -16.77 -20.25 -22.35
CA ALA A 669 -16.82 -21.69 -22.11
C ALA A 669 -15.55 -22.44 -22.57
N THR A 670 -14.77 -21.87 -23.49
CA THR A 670 -13.53 -22.46 -23.99
C THR A 670 -12.34 -22.20 -23.08
N GLN A 671 -12.38 -21.11 -22.34
CA GLN A 671 -11.32 -20.73 -21.39
C GLN A 671 -11.52 -21.40 -20.03
#